data_afbdbfa329a9580aa71089e20ae911c0
#
_entry.id   afbdbfa329a9580aa71089e20ae911c0
#
_cell.length_a   1.000
_cell.length_b   1.000
_cell.length_c   1.000
_cell.angle_alpha   90.00
_cell.angle_beta   90.00
_cell.angle_gamma   90.00
#
_symmetry.space_group_name_H-M   'P 1'
#
loop_
_entity.id
_entity.type
_entity.pdbx_description
1 polymer ?
#
loop_
_entity_poly.entity_id
_entity_poly.type
_entity_poly.pdbx_seq_one_letter_code
_entity_poly.pdbx_strand_id
1 'polypeptide(L)'
;MTARVWRPTFRGKILPDRSLPLQRRTFLTASAAVAALAPTAFAPTAFARAAAAAMPMLALWTGPHRGAPAFDKVRIEDFKPALLAALDENRAEIAKIVANKAAPTFANTIAANEDAGRALNRVNTYYGVYTSTLNDPAMQAVEQEMAPKLAAFNDEVIQNAALFARIKAVYDAREHSGLTPEQQRLTYVTYRQFARRGAALGPDKKARLAAINQRLASLYTSFSQNELADEERWTLALTSQADLAGLPDWLVKVAADAAAEMGQKGQWVITNTRSSMEPFLVYSSRRDLREKAFKIWAARGDNGDVHDNNANITEILKLRAERAHLLGHPTHAHWITDNQMAGTPDAAMDLMLKVWAPAVARVREEVADMQKMADAEGAGIRIAPWDYRYYAEKVRKAKYDLDENEIKPYLQLEKLREGMFWAAGQLYGFTFVQVHDLPVARPDIRTFEVRRGGKQVGLWYFDPYARAGKNSGAWMNEYRSQERFRGEVTPVVSNNANFIKGAPGEPILVSWDDGVTMFHEFGHALHGLNSNVTYPTLAGTAVARDFVEFPSQLNEHWLPTRQVLSQFALHYKTGAAMPDALVAKIKNAKTFNQGFSTVEYLASAIVDMKAHLAGDTPVDPKLFEPATLKEIGMPDEIIMRHRMPHFGHIFSGDGYSAGYYDYIWADTLTADAAEAFAEAPGGFYDKPTAKRLHDSIMSVGNTIEAAEAFRRFRGRDVQIDALMRDRGFPAPKKT
;
A
#
# COMPACT_ATOMS: atom_id res chain seq x y z
N MET A 1 38.16 -23.37 17.74
CA MET A 1 36.84 -24.02 17.75
C MET A 1 35.97 -23.20 16.80
N THR A 2 35.46 -23.84 15.80
CA THR A 2 34.99 -23.29 14.54
C THR A 2 33.62 -22.57 14.67
N ALA A 3 33.55 -21.32 14.29
CA ALA A 3 32.32 -20.54 14.12
C ALA A 3 31.44 -21.18 13.03
N ARG A 4 30.29 -21.73 13.43
CA ARG A 4 29.24 -22.10 12.46
C ARG A 4 28.47 -20.83 12.05
N VAL A 5 28.76 -20.36 10.88
CA VAL A 5 27.92 -19.43 10.14
C VAL A 5 26.56 -20.09 9.95
N TRP A 6 25.50 -19.45 10.41
CA TRP A 6 24.13 -19.83 10.11
C TRP A 6 23.89 -19.61 8.61
N ARG A 7 24.02 -20.69 7.86
CA ARG A 7 23.47 -20.79 6.50
C ARG A 7 22.12 -21.45 6.67
N PRO A 8 21.04 -20.85 6.19
CA PRO A 8 19.85 -21.63 5.92
C PRO A 8 20.25 -22.62 4.81
N THR A 9 20.60 -23.85 5.21
CA THR A 9 20.87 -24.92 4.29
C THR A 9 19.55 -25.34 3.64
N PHE A 10 19.21 -24.70 2.56
CA PHE A 10 18.29 -25.24 1.58
C PHE A 10 18.96 -26.51 0.96
N ARG A 11 18.88 -27.62 1.68
CA ARG A 11 18.91 -28.97 1.13
C ARG A 11 17.50 -29.54 1.17
N GLY A 12 16.60 -28.96 0.39
CA GLY A 12 15.37 -29.58 -0.04
C GLY A 12 15.52 -29.90 -1.53
N LYS A 13 15.14 -31.10 -1.93
CA LYS A 13 15.09 -31.53 -3.32
C LYS A 13 14.52 -30.40 -4.18
N ILE A 14 15.20 -30.08 -5.26
CA ILE A 14 14.73 -29.23 -6.33
C ILE A 14 13.39 -29.79 -6.81
N LEU A 15 12.31 -29.29 -6.24
CA LEU A 15 11.03 -29.29 -6.91
C LEU A 15 11.04 -28.00 -7.74
N PRO A 16 10.92 -28.06 -9.04
CA PRO A 16 10.92 -26.88 -9.86
C PRO A 16 9.68 -26.04 -9.53
N ASP A 17 9.88 -24.75 -9.40
CA ASP A 17 8.87 -23.75 -9.59
C ASP A 17 7.98 -23.35 -8.41
N ARG A 18 8.46 -22.45 -7.58
CA ARG A 18 7.62 -21.74 -6.60
C ARG A 18 8.08 -20.29 -6.46
N SER A 19 7.46 -19.39 -7.17
CA SER A 19 7.41 -17.98 -6.80
C SER A 19 6.52 -17.19 -7.74
N LEU A 20 5.58 -16.46 -7.23
CA LEU A 20 4.89 -15.40 -7.96
C LEU A 20 4.18 -14.39 -7.09
N PRO A 21 4.11 -13.16 -7.55
CA PRO A 21 3.49 -12.07 -6.83
C PRO A 21 2.07 -11.74 -7.28
N LEU A 22 1.33 -11.13 -6.38
CA LEU A 22 0.05 -10.50 -6.64
C LEU A 22 0.06 -9.04 -6.19
N GLN A 23 -0.61 -8.22 -6.95
CA GLN A 23 -0.64 -6.78 -6.79
C GLN A 23 -1.52 -6.30 -5.64
N ARG A 24 -1.10 -5.19 -5.08
CA ARG A 24 -1.88 -4.33 -4.21
C ARG A 24 -2.84 -3.49 -5.03
N ARG A 25 -4.06 -3.37 -4.56
CA ARG A 25 -5.04 -2.35 -5.00
C ARG A 25 -5.27 -2.24 -6.50
N THR A 26 -5.32 -3.31 -7.20
CA THR A 26 -5.93 -3.28 -8.51
C THR A 26 -6.92 -4.42 -8.55
N PHE A 27 -8.15 -4.11 -8.44
CA PHE A 27 -9.20 -5.00 -8.90
C PHE A 27 -8.95 -5.24 -10.38
N LEU A 28 -8.70 -6.50 -10.72
CA LEU A 28 -8.69 -6.99 -12.09
C LEU A 28 -7.71 -6.33 -13.07
N THR A 29 -6.53 -6.83 -13.12
CA THR A 29 -5.72 -6.77 -14.32
C THR A 29 -5.74 -8.11 -15.02
N ALA A 30 -6.61 -8.24 -15.97
CA ALA A 30 -6.42 -9.19 -17.06
C ALA A 30 -5.77 -8.43 -18.22
N SER A 31 -4.68 -8.93 -18.75
CA SER A 31 -3.82 -8.17 -19.62
C SER A 31 -3.20 -8.81 -20.77
N ALA A 32 -2.68 -8.34 -21.54
CA ALA A 32 -2.49 -8.37 -22.86
C ALA A 32 -1.21 -8.14 -23.57
N ALA A 33 -0.64 -8.81 -24.49
CA ALA A 33 0.12 -8.59 -25.54
C ALA A 33 0.93 -9.05 -26.64
N VAL A 34 1.50 -8.92 -27.64
CA VAL A 34 1.97 -9.57 -28.86
C VAL A 34 3.35 -9.20 -29.44
N ALA A 35 3.87 -10.10 -30.18
CA ALA A 35 5.10 -10.27 -30.91
C ALA A 35 5.44 -9.28 -32.02
N ALA A 36 6.72 -9.20 -32.34
CA ALA A 36 7.27 -8.45 -33.46
C ALA A 36 6.90 -9.06 -34.83
N LEU A 37 5.98 -8.40 -35.52
CA LEU A 37 5.93 -8.29 -36.97
C LEU A 37 5.52 -6.87 -37.25
N ALA A 38 6.00 -6.27 -38.35
CA ALA A 38 5.87 -4.88 -38.73
C ALA A 38 4.46 -4.28 -38.49
N PRO A 39 4.34 -2.99 -38.17
CA PRO A 39 3.09 -2.42 -37.69
C PRO A 39 2.08 -2.30 -38.84
N THR A 40 1.20 -3.29 -38.96
CA THR A 40 -0.10 -3.02 -39.54
C THR A 40 -0.94 -2.39 -38.46
N ALA A 41 -1.12 -1.08 -38.53
CA ALA A 41 -2.03 -0.35 -37.67
C ALA A 41 -3.44 -0.97 -37.79
N PHE A 42 -3.86 -1.73 -36.78
CA PHE A 42 -5.25 -2.11 -36.64
C PHE A 42 -6.05 -0.87 -36.29
N ALA A 43 -6.69 -0.26 -37.27
CA ALA A 43 -7.70 0.76 -37.03
C ALA A 43 -8.82 0.11 -36.21
N PRO A 44 -9.27 0.72 -35.09
CA PRO A 44 -10.40 0.23 -34.33
C PRO A 44 -11.63 0.13 -35.24
N THR A 45 -12.42 -0.94 -35.11
CA THR A 45 -13.63 -1.13 -35.90
C THR A 45 -14.58 0.07 -35.69
N ALA A 46 -15.40 0.38 -36.71
CA ALA A 46 -16.35 1.51 -36.64
C ALA A 46 -17.27 1.43 -35.42
N PHE A 47 -17.57 0.23 -34.93
CA PHE A 47 -18.37 0.00 -33.73
C PHE A 47 -17.63 0.42 -32.44
N ALA A 48 -16.35 0.08 -32.31
CA ALA A 48 -15.50 0.50 -31.19
C ALA A 48 -15.29 2.02 -31.15
N ARG A 49 -15.20 2.67 -32.33
CA ARG A 49 -15.14 4.14 -32.44
C ARG A 49 -16.47 4.81 -32.05
N ALA A 50 -17.60 4.24 -32.39
CA ALA A 50 -18.92 4.76 -32.00
C ALA A 50 -19.18 4.61 -30.50
N ALA A 51 -18.82 3.46 -29.90
CA ALA A 51 -18.91 3.23 -28.46
C ALA A 51 -17.95 4.12 -27.66
N ALA A 52 -16.72 4.30 -28.13
CA ALA A 52 -15.74 5.19 -27.51
C ALA A 52 -16.14 6.68 -27.58
N ALA A 53 -16.86 7.10 -28.62
CA ALA A 53 -17.41 8.45 -28.72
C ALA A 53 -18.58 8.69 -27.75
N ALA A 54 -19.31 7.62 -27.38
CA ALA A 54 -20.44 7.68 -26.44
C ALA A 54 -20.02 7.46 -24.97
N MET A 55 -18.85 6.85 -24.71
CA MET A 55 -18.35 6.52 -23.37
C MET A 55 -16.88 6.95 -23.21
N PRO A 56 -16.61 8.15 -22.70
CA PRO A 56 -15.25 8.68 -22.58
C PRO A 56 -14.25 7.79 -21.84
N MET A 57 -14.71 7.02 -20.83
CA MET A 57 -13.85 6.12 -20.06
C MET A 57 -13.29 4.94 -20.87
N LEU A 58 -13.92 4.54 -21.97
CA LEU A 58 -13.40 3.51 -22.88
C LEU A 58 -12.34 4.03 -23.85
N ALA A 59 -12.32 5.35 -24.08
CA ALA A 59 -11.46 5.97 -25.07
C ALA A 59 -9.97 5.82 -24.72
N LEU A 60 -9.12 5.75 -25.74
CA LEU A 60 -7.68 5.85 -25.57
C LEU A 60 -7.31 7.21 -24.97
N TRP A 61 -6.39 7.20 -24.03
CA TRP A 61 -5.85 8.45 -23.49
C TRP A 61 -4.90 9.08 -24.49
N THR A 62 -5.36 10.14 -25.12
CA THR A 62 -4.64 10.89 -26.13
C THR A 62 -4.51 12.36 -25.72
N GLY A 63 -3.72 13.15 -26.44
CA GLY A 63 -3.55 14.57 -26.16
C GLY A 63 -2.16 14.91 -25.59
N PRO A 64 -2.03 16.04 -24.88
CA PRO A 64 -0.75 16.48 -24.34
C PRO A 64 -0.16 15.46 -23.35
N HIS A 65 1.13 15.60 -23.08
CA HIS A 65 1.85 14.75 -22.13
C HIS A 65 1.74 13.25 -22.41
N ARG A 66 1.66 12.84 -23.68
CA ARG A 66 1.47 11.45 -24.15
C ARG A 66 0.16 10.80 -23.68
N GLY A 67 -0.85 11.61 -23.39
CA GLY A 67 -2.18 11.20 -22.97
C GLY A 67 -2.29 10.88 -21.47
N ALA A 68 -3.41 11.27 -20.90
CA ALA A 68 -3.75 11.09 -19.48
C ALA A 68 -5.23 10.71 -19.33
N PRO A 69 -5.66 10.19 -18.15
CA PRO A 69 -7.08 9.91 -17.88
C PRO A 69 -7.94 11.17 -18.01
N ALA A 70 -9.06 11.06 -18.73
CA ALA A 70 -9.99 12.18 -18.97
C ALA A 70 -10.97 12.34 -17.77
N PHE A 71 -10.45 12.63 -16.57
CA PHE A 71 -11.25 12.75 -15.34
C PHE A 71 -12.35 13.83 -15.44
N ASP A 72 -12.14 14.87 -16.26
CA ASP A 72 -13.10 15.94 -16.52
C ASP A 72 -14.38 15.48 -17.23
N LYS A 73 -14.37 14.26 -17.78
CA LYS A 73 -15.48 13.67 -18.54
C LYS A 73 -16.15 12.51 -17.83
N VAL A 74 -15.75 12.21 -16.60
CA VAL A 74 -16.28 11.08 -15.85
C VAL A 74 -17.51 11.49 -15.06
N ARG A 75 -18.60 10.73 -15.18
CA ARG A 75 -19.82 10.85 -14.39
C ARG A 75 -20.15 9.51 -13.75
N ILE A 76 -20.75 9.52 -12.56
CA ILE A 76 -21.02 8.28 -11.80
C ILE A 76 -21.97 7.37 -12.57
N GLU A 77 -22.99 7.93 -13.24
CA GLU A 77 -23.94 7.16 -14.04
C GLU A 77 -23.32 6.42 -15.22
N ASP A 78 -22.14 6.83 -15.67
CA ASP A 78 -21.44 6.21 -16.81
C ASP A 78 -20.62 4.97 -16.41
N PHE A 79 -20.31 4.75 -15.10
CA PHE A 79 -19.48 3.64 -14.67
C PHE A 79 -20.07 2.28 -15.02
N LYS A 80 -21.32 2.03 -14.63
CA LYS A 80 -21.94 0.74 -14.90
C LYS A 80 -21.99 0.39 -16.39
N PRO A 81 -22.50 1.24 -17.29
CA PRO A 81 -22.51 0.92 -18.72
C PRO A 81 -21.09 0.80 -19.30
N ALA A 82 -20.11 1.61 -18.87
CA ALA A 82 -18.74 1.53 -19.36
C ALA A 82 -18.05 0.23 -18.89
N LEU A 83 -18.23 -0.17 -17.64
CA LEU A 83 -17.71 -1.44 -17.14
C LEU A 83 -18.29 -2.61 -17.90
N LEU A 84 -19.62 -2.68 -18.07
CA LEU A 84 -20.26 -3.78 -18.81
C LEU A 84 -19.77 -3.85 -20.27
N ALA A 85 -19.67 -2.72 -20.95
CA ALA A 85 -19.15 -2.67 -22.32
C ALA A 85 -17.68 -3.13 -22.39
N ALA A 86 -16.84 -2.73 -21.43
CA ALA A 86 -15.44 -3.15 -21.34
C ALA A 86 -15.30 -4.66 -21.06
N LEU A 87 -16.17 -5.23 -20.23
CA LEU A 87 -16.22 -6.67 -20.00
C LEU A 87 -16.56 -7.43 -21.29
N ASP A 88 -17.55 -6.96 -22.06
CA ASP A 88 -17.94 -7.58 -23.32
C ASP A 88 -16.85 -7.48 -24.39
N GLU A 89 -16.13 -6.35 -24.46
CA GLU A 89 -14.97 -6.19 -25.35
C GLU A 89 -13.89 -7.20 -24.99
N ASN A 90 -13.54 -7.34 -23.70
CA ASN A 90 -12.51 -8.28 -23.26
C ASN A 90 -12.94 -9.74 -23.51
N ARG A 91 -14.22 -10.11 -23.30
CA ARG A 91 -14.74 -11.43 -23.68
C ARG A 91 -14.48 -11.76 -25.16
N ALA A 92 -14.74 -10.78 -26.03
CA ALA A 92 -14.52 -10.96 -27.45
C ALA A 92 -13.03 -11.13 -27.80
N GLU A 93 -12.14 -10.43 -27.11
CA GLU A 93 -10.69 -10.56 -27.27
C GLU A 93 -10.19 -11.94 -26.81
N ILE A 94 -10.62 -12.41 -25.63
CA ILE A 94 -10.31 -13.77 -25.14
C ILE A 94 -10.87 -14.83 -26.08
N ALA A 95 -12.08 -14.67 -26.57
CA ALA A 95 -12.69 -15.61 -27.53
C ALA A 95 -11.87 -15.73 -28.83
N LYS A 96 -11.27 -14.64 -29.33
CA LYS A 96 -10.36 -14.67 -30.49
C LYS A 96 -9.10 -15.50 -30.22
N ILE A 97 -8.50 -15.38 -29.02
CA ILE A 97 -7.33 -16.18 -28.62
C ILE A 97 -7.70 -17.67 -28.60
N VAL A 98 -8.83 -18.00 -27.97
CA VAL A 98 -9.31 -19.38 -27.83
C VAL A 98 -9.68 -19.99 -29.20
N ALA A 99 -10.31 -19.22 -30.08
CA ALA A 99 -10.72 -19.69 -31.41
C ALA A 99 -9.55 -19.88 -32.40
N ASN A 100 -8.34 -19.43 -32.07
CA ASN A 100 -7.17 -19.57 -32.94
C ASN A 100 -6.79 -21.04 -33.12
N LYS A 101 -6.86 -21.53 -34.36
CA LYS A 101 -6.57 -22.95 -34.71
C LYS A 101 -5.09 -23.25 -34.82
N ALA A 102 -4.21 -22.24 -34.91
CA ALA A 102 -2.77 -22.46 -34.94
C ALA A 102 -2.26 -23.00 -33.60
N ALA A 103 -1.20 -23.77 -33.62
CA ALA A 103 -0.52 -24.24 -32.42
C ALA A 103 -0.22 -23.06 -31.47
N PRO A 104 -0.34 -23.25 -30.16
CA PRO A 104 -0.03 -22.21 -29.18
C PRO A 104 1.43 -21.78 -29.27
N THR A 105 1.65 -20.47 -29.37
CA THR A 105 2.97 -19.84 -29.35
C THR A 105 2.95 -18.68 -28.36
N PHE A 106 4.12 -18.18 -27.99
CA PHE A 106 4.21 -16.95 -27.21
C PHE A 106 3.37 -15.83 -27.86
N ALA A 107 3.52 -15.60 -29.16
CA ALA A 107 2.86 -14.51 -29.87
C ALA A 107 1.32 -14.63 -29.89
N ASN A 108 0.78 -15.82 -30.24
CA ASN A 108 -0.66 -16.00 -30.41
C ASN A 108 -1.42 -16.39 -29.13
N THR A 109 -0.71 -16.48 -28.00
CA THR A 109 -1.29 -16.91 -26.72
C THR A 109 -0.87 -15.98 -25.58
N ILE A 110 0.37 -16.03 -25.13
CA ILE A 110 0.81 -15.21 -23.99
C ILE A 110 0.72 -13.75 -24.36
N ALA A 111 1.38 -13.43 -25.44
CA ALA A 111 1.42 -12.12 -25.95
C ALA A 111 0.03 -11.63 -26.43
N ALA A 112 -0.83 -12.41 -26.99
CA ALA A 112 -2.21 -12.01 -27.28
C ALA A 112 -3.08 -11.82 -26.01
N ASN A 113 -2.86 -12.63 -24.97
CA ASN A 113 -3.50 -12.42 -23.66
C ASN A 113 -3.02 -11.16 -22.98
N GLU A 114 -1.71 -10.80 -23.08
CA GLU A 114 -1.13 -9.56 -22.60
C GLU A 114 -1.70 -8.32 -23.34
N ASP A 115 -2.38 -8.38 -24.47
CA ASP A 115 -3.06 -7.28 -25.15
C ASP A 115 -4.58 -7.18 -24.89
N ALA A 116 -5.23 -8.22 -24.38
CA ALA A 116 -6.66 -8.22 -24.13
C ALA A 116 -7.02 -7.40 -22.85
N GLY A 117 -8.15 -6.76 -22.79
CA GLY A 117 -8.63 -6.03 -21.61
C GLY A 117 -8.11 -4.61 -21.44
N ARG A 118 -7.45 -4.02 -22.43
CA ARG A 118 -6.95 -2.63 -22.32
C ARG A 118 -8.07 -1.60 -22.08
N ALA A 119 -9.25 -1.79 -22.65
CA ALA A 119 -10.40 -0.94 -22.40
C ALA A 119 -10.89 -1.12 -20.95
N LEU A 120 -10.97 -2.36 -20.48
CA LEU A 120 -11.34 -2.67 -19.10
C LEU A 120 -10.35 -2.07 -18.09
N ASN A 121 -9.06 -2.14 -18.38
CA ASN A 121 -8.02 -1.53 -17.52
C ASN A 121 -8.20 -0.01 -17.41
N ARG A 122 -8.53 0.68 -18.50
CA ARG A 122 -8.81 2.13 -18.46
C ARG A 122 -10.04 2.45 -17.61
N VAL A 123 -11.14 1.72 -17.79
CA VAL A 123 -12.35 1.92 -16.98
C VAL A 123 -12.10 1.60 -15.51
N ASN A 124 -11.36 0.53 -15.22
CA ASN A 124 -10.98 0.15 -13.86
C ASN A 124 -10.09 1.19 -13.18
N THR A 125 -9.26 1.93 -13.93
CA THR A 125 -8.49 3.05 -13.37
C THR A 125 -9.44 4.12 -12.83
N TYR A 126 -10.43 4.57 -13.61
CA TYR A 126 -11.41 5.54 -13.13
C TYR A 126 -12.23 4.98 -11.97
N TYR A 127 -12.70 3.73 -12.10
CA TYR A 127 -13.48 3.06 -11.07
C TYR A 127 -12.71 2.99 -9.75
N GLY A 128 -11.46 2.54 -9.75
CA GLY A 128 -10.62 2.46 -8.57
C GLY A 128 -10.32 3.82 -7.93
N VAL A 129 -10.16 4.88 -8.73
CA VAL A 129 -10.00 6.24 -8.19
C VAL A 129 -11.30 6.69 -7.51
N TYR A 130 -12.45 6.51 -8.13
CA TYR A 130 -13.72 6.97 -7.56
C TYR A 130 -14.12 6.18 -6.32
N THR A 131 -13.99 4.85 -6.31
CA THR A 131 -14.28 4.02 -5.13
C THR A 131 -13.34 4.25 -3.95
N SER A 132 -12.13 4.76 -4.19
CA SER A 132 -11.16 5.01 -3.12
C SER A 132 -11.07 6.46 -2.67
N THR A 133 -11.49 7.43 -3.52
CA THR A 133 -11.28 8.86 -3.23
C THR A 133 -12.52 9.74 -3.35
N LEU A 134 -13.61 9.23 -3.94
CA LEU A 134 -14.86 9.97 -4.23
C LEU A 134 -16.07 9.05 -4.04
N ASN A 135 -16.05 8.22 -2.99
CA ASN A 135 -17.03 7.15 -2.76
C ASN A 135 -18.28 7.67 -2.02
N ASP A 136 -19.03 8.52 -2.71
CA ASP A 136 -20.34 8.98 -2.23
C ASP A 136 -21.43 7.88 -2.33
N PRO A 137 -22.63 8.07 -1.77
CA PRO A 137 -23.69 7.05 -1.81
C PRO A 137 -24.06 6.57 -3.22
N ALA A 138 -23.93 7.42 -4.25
CA ALA A 138 -24.21 7.01 -5.63
C ALA A 138 -23.10 6.08 -6.16
N MET A 139 -21.84 6.40 -5.86
CA MET A 139 -20.71 5.54 -6.22
C MET A 139 -20.70 4.24 -5.43
N GLN A 140 -21.06 4.27 -4.13
CA GLN A 140 -21.21 3.07 -3.30
C GLN A 140 -22.24 2.09 -3.88
N ALA A 141 -23.37 2.60 -4.41
CA ALA A 141 -24.36 1.78 -5.07
C ALA A 141 -23.81 1.10 -6.36
N VAL A 142 -23.03 1.82 -7.15
CA VAL A 142 -22.32 1.25 -8.32
C VAL A 142 -21.33 0.19 -7.88
N GLU A 143 -20.58 0.44 -6.83
CA GLU A 143 -19.57 -0.48 -6.29
C GLU A 143 -20.22 -1.79 -5.81
N GLN A 144 -21.28 -1.70 -5.03
CA GLN A 144 -22.05 -2.88 -4.55
C GLN A 144 -22.58 -3.73 -5.70
N GLU A 145 -23.07 -3.10 -6.77
CA GLU A 145 -23.61 -3.83 -7.93
C GLU A 145 -22.50 -4.45 -8.78
N MET A 146 -21.39 -3.74 -8.98
CA MET A 146 -20.37 -4.13 -9.96
C MET A 146 -19.30 -5.06 -9.39
N ALA A 147 -18.96 -4.98 -8.10
CA ALA A 147 -17.92 -5.81 -7.50
C ALA A 147 -18.13 -7.33 -7.72
N PRO A 148 -19.29 -7.93 -7.47
CA PRO A 148 -19.51 -9.34 -7.75
C PRO A 148 -19.50 -9.67 -9.25
N LYS A 149 -19.93 -8.76 -10.14
CA LYS A 149 -19.88 -8.96 -11.60
C LYS A 149 -18.45 -8.93 -12.14
N LEU A 150 -17.62 -8.05 -11.61
CA LEU A 150 -16.19 -7.99 -11.94
C LEU A 150 -15.47 -9.25 -11.45
N ALA A 151 -15.78 -9.73 -10.26
CA ALA A 151 -15.26 -11.00 -9.74
C ALA A 151 -15.68 -12.19 -10.61
N ALA A 152 -16.95 -12.25 -11.01
CA ALA A 152 -17.47 -13.28 -11.88
C ALA A 152 -16.78 -13.29 -13.26
N PHE A 153 -16.55 -12.11 -13.85
CA PHE A 153 -15.82 -11.99 -15.10
C PHE A 153 -14.35 -12.43 -14.98
N ASN A 154 -13.69 -12.07 -13.89
CA ASN A 154 -12.33 -12.53 -13.63
C ASN A 154 -12.25 -14.07 -13.55
N ASP A 155 -13.23 -14.69 -12.88
CA ASP A 155 -13.33 -16.16 -12.83
C ASP A 155 -13.62 -16.76 -14.20
N GLU A 156 -14.48 -16.14 -15.02
CA GLU A 156 -14.76 -16.55 -16.40
C GLU A 156 -13.47 -16.64 -17.22
N VAL A 157 -12.60 -15.66 -17.13
CA VAL A 157 -11.31 -15.63 -17.85
C VAL A 157 -10.34 -16.66 -17.28
N ILE A 158 -10.11 -16.65 -15.96
CA ILE A 158 -9.14 -17.54 -15.30
C ILE A 158 -9.52 -19.01 -15.43
N GLN A 159 -10.82 -19.34 -15.34
CA GLN A 159 -11.33 -20.71 -15.39
C GLN A 159 -11.58 -21.20 -16.82
N ASN A 160 -11.31 -20.40 -17.85
CA ASN A 160 -11.43 -20.79 -19.25
C ASN A 160 -10.44 -21.90 -19.58
N ALA A 161 -10.93 -23.12 -19.68
CA ALA A 161 -10.10 -24.31 -19.88
C ALA A 161 -9.31 -24.29 -21.21
N ALA A 162 -9.92 -23.74 -22.29
CA ALA A 162 -9.28 -23.68 -23.59
C ALA A 162 -8.16 -22.61 -23.60
N LEU A 163 -8.37 -21.47 -22.96
CA LEU A 163 -7.32 -20.45 -22.77
C LEU A 163 -6.17 -21.02 -21.94
N PHE A 164 -6.49 -21.64 -20.80
CA PHE A 164 -5.47 -22.23 -19.93
C PHE A 164 -4.67 -23.34 -20.61
N ALA A 165 -5.30 -24.20 -21.41
CA ALA A 165 -4.60 -25.22 -22.17
C ALA A 165 -3.57 -24.61 -23.14
N ARG A 166 -3.90 -23.51 -23.81
CA ARG A 166 -2.97 -22.77 -24.67
C ARG A 166 -1.82 -22.16 -23.87
N ILE A 167 -2.12 -21.49 -22.75
CA ILE A 167 -1.10 -20.90 -21.84
C ILE A 167 -0.15 -21.99 -21.33
N LYS A 168 -0.70 -23.13 -20.89
CA LYS A 168 0.09 -24.27 -20.40
C LYS A 168 1.01 -24.84 -21.47
N ALA A 169 0.53 -24.98 -22.70
CA ALA A 169 1.35 -25.50 -23.81
C ALA A 169 2.56 -24.58 -24.09
N VAL A 170 2.39 -23.25 -24.04
CA VAL A 170 3.51 -22.32 -24.19
C VAL A 170 4.44 -22.37 -22.98
N TYR A 171 3.88 -22.49 -21.77
CA TYR A 171 4.66 -22.62 -20.54
C TYR A 171 5.54 -23.86 -20.53
N ASP A 172 4.98 -25.02 -20.90
CA ASP A 172 5.71 -26.29 -20.93
C ASP A 172 6.88 -26.27 -21.96
N ALA A 173 6.72 -25.53 -23.07
CA ALA A 173 7.71 -25.40 -24.12
C ALA A 173 8.71 -24.23 -23.92
N ARG A 174 8.55 -23.38 -22.91
CA ARG A 174 9.21 -22.06 -22.79
C ARG A 174 10.74 -22.11 -22.83
N GLU A 175 11.33 -23.14 -22.23
CA GLU A 175 12.80 -23.28 -22.13
C GLU A 175 13.47 -23.65 -23.47
N HIS A 176 12.70 -24.23 -24.37
CA HIS A 176 13.21 -24.75 -25.67
C HIS A 176 12.66 -23.99 -26.89
N SER A 177 11.88 -22.92 -26.67
CA SER A 177 11.20 -22.19 -27.75
C SER A 177 11.90 -20.87 -28.16
N GLY A 178 13.14 -20.65 -27.76
CA GLY A 178 13.93 -19.48 -28.16
C GLY A 178 13.42 -18.14 -27.61
N LEU A 179 12.60 -18.16 -26.54
CA LEU A 179 12.09 -16.98 -25.89
C LEU A 179 13.20 -16.20 -25.16
N THR A 180 13.11 -14.87 -25.18
CA THR A 180 13.97 -14.02 -24.36
C THR A 180 13.71 -14.27 -22.86
N PRO A 181 14.64 -13.94 -21.95
CA PRO A 181 14.42 -14.10 -20.52
C PRO A 181 13.14 -13.39 -20.02
N GLU A 182 12.83 -12.21 -20.55
CA GLU A 182 11.62 -11.46 -20.18
C GLU A 182 10.34 -12.14 -20.69
N GLN A 183 10.38 -12.73 -21.89
CA GLN A 183 9.27 -13.52 -22.44
C GLN A 183 9.05 -14.83 -21.65
N GLN A 184 10.12 -15.49 -21.25
CA GLN A 184 10.04 -16.66 -20.37
C GLN A 184 9.42 -16.29 -19.03
N ARG A 185 9.84 -15.16 -18.46
CA ARG A 185 9.29 -14.66 -17.20
C ARG A 185 7.80 -14.31 -17.33
N LEU A 186 7.40 -13.58 -18.38
CA LEU A 186 5.98 -13.28 -18.60
C LEU A 186 5.16 -14.57 -18.77
N THR A 187 5.66 -15.54 -19.53
CA THR A 187 5.00 -16.85 -19.70
C THR A 187 4.82 -17.56 -18.36
N TYR A 188 5.86 -17.55 -17.51
CA TYR A 188 5.84 -18.12 -16.18
C TYR A 188 4.81 -17.40 -15.29
N VAL A 189 4.86 -16.07 -15.24
CA VAL A 189 3.93 -15.24 -14.44
C VAL A 189 2.48 -15.50 -14.88
N THR A 190 2.21 -15.48 -16.16
CA THR A 190 0.86 -15.74 -16.72
C THR A 190 0.37 -17.14 -16.34
N TYR A 191 1.19 -18.18 -16.57
CA TYR A 191 0.79 -19.55 -16.21
C TYR A 191 0.48 -19.69 -14.73
N ARG A 192 1.34 -19.14 -13.86
CA ARG A 192 1.14 -19.20 -12.41
C ARG A 192 -0.11 -18.47 -11.96
N GLN A 193 -0.41 -17.29 -12.53
CA GLN A 193 -1.64 -16.56 -12.23
C GLN A 193 -2.89 -17.43 -12.47
N PHE A 194 -2.94 -18.12 -13.60
CA PHE A 194 -4.06 -19.01 -13.92
C PHE A 194 -4.07 -20.26 -13.03
N ALA A 195 -2.94 -20.95 -12.90
CA ALA A 195 -2.83 -22.20 -12.16
C ALA A 195 -3.22 -22.02 -10.66
N ARG A 196 -2.65 -21.00 -10.00
CA ARG A 196 -2.92 -20.72 -8.58
C ARG A 196 -4.37 -20.28 -8.30
N ARG A 197 -5.08 -19.77 -9.31
CA ARG A 197 -6.47 -19.31 -9.20
C ARG A 197 -7.47 -20.37 -9.69
N GLY A 198 -7.05 -21.62 -9.83
CA GLY A 198 -7.93 -22.75 -10.05
C GLY A 198 -8.24 -23.07 -11.51
N ALA A 199 -7.46 -22.56 -12.49
CA ALA A 199 -7.67 -22.87 -13.90
C ALA A 199 -7.66 -24.39 -14.23
N ALA A 200 -6.91 -25.17 -13.46
CA ALA A 200 -6.81 -26.62 -13.60
C ALA A 200 -7.89 -27.43 -12.87
N LEU A 201 -8.78 -26.80 -12.11
CA LEU A 201 -9.83 -27.48 -11.36
C LEU A 201 -10.90 -28.08 -12.27
N GLY A 202 -11.55 -29.15 -11.78
CA GLY A 202 -12.75 -29.72 -12.42
C GLY A 202 -13.97 -28.79 -12.30
N PRO A 203 -15.03 -29.04 -13.11
CA PRO A 203 -16.17 -28.15 -13.26
C PRO A 203 -16.86 -27.79 -11.92
N ASP A 204 -17.13 -28.78 -11.06
CA ASP A 204 -17.85 -28.58 -9.79
C ASP A 204 -17.03 -27.67 -8.84
N LYS A 205 -15.71 -27.92 -8.74
CA LYS A 205 -14.82 -27.09 -7.94
C LYS A 205 -14.70 -25.67 -8.50
N LYS A 206 -14.69 -25.49 -9.82
CA LYS A 206 -14.72 -24.19 -10.48
C LYS A 206 -16.00 -23.41 -10.16
N ALA A 207 -17.15 -24.06 -10.26
CA ALA A 207 -18.43 -23.43 -9.92
C ALA A 207 -18.46 -22.95 -8.45
N ARG A 208 -18.00 -23.81 -7.53
CA ARG A 208 -17.92 -23.43 -6.11
C ARG A 208 -16.93 -22.30 -5.86
N LEU A 209 -15.75 -22.34 -6.48
CA LEU A 209 -14.74 -21.28 -6.39
C LEU A 209 -15.28 -19.92 -6.89
N ALA A 210 -15.98 -19.91 -8.02
CA ALA A 210 -16.63 -18.71 -8.55
C ALA A 210 -17.68 -18.14 -7.58
N ALA A 211 -18.53 -19.00 -7.00
CA ALA A 211 -19.50 -18.57 -5.99
C ALA A 211 -18.83 -17.95 -4.75
N ILE A 212 -17.72 -18.54 -4.27
CA ILE A 212 -16.93 -18.00 -3.17
C ILE A 212 -16.36 -16.63 -3.54
N ASN A 213 -15.72 -16.48 -4.70
CA ASN A 213 -15.08 -15.23 -5.11
C ASN A 213 -16.09 -14.08 -5.28
N GLN A 214 -17.28 -14.36 -5.83
CA GLN A 214 -18.36 -13.38 -5.94
C GLN A 214 -18.88 -12.95 -4.55
N ARG A 215 -19.06 -13.93 -3.64
CA ARG A 215 -19.49 -13.61 -2.26
C ARG A 215 -18.43 -12.82 -1.52
N LEU A 216 -17.15 -13.18 -1.63
CA LEU A 216 -16.03 -12.43 -1.05
C LEU A 216 -15.98 -11.00 -1.58
N ALA A 217 -16.16 -10.77 -2.88
CA ALA A 217 -16.18 -9.44 -3.45
C ALA A 217 -17.27 -8.55 -2.82
N SER A 218 -18.47 -9.11 -2.61
CA SER A 218 -19.55 -8.39 -1.93
C SER A 218 -19.24 -8.09 -0.47
N LEU A 219 -18.63 -9.04 0.25
CA LEU A 219 -18.25 -8.86 1.66
C LEU A 219 -17.13 -7.82 1.82
N TYR A 220 -16.13 -7.81 0.93
CA TYR A 220 -15.06 -6.81 0.92
C TYR A 220 -15.60 -5.40 0.72
N THR A 221 -16.53 -5.24 -0.23
CA THR A 221 -17.19 -3.95 -0.46
C THR A 221 -17.98 -3.52 0.78
N SER A 222 -18.77 -4.44 1.37
CA SER A 222 -19.53 -4.13 2.59
C SER A 222 -18.61 -3.75 3.76
N PHE A 223 -17.47 -4.46 3.92
CA PHE A 223 -16.49 -4.16 4.96
C PHE A 223 -15.94 -2.74 4.81
N SER A 224 -15.48 -2.37 3.62
CA SER A 224 -14.92 -1.05 3.34
C SER A 224 -15.93 0.08 3.56
N GLN A 225 -17.17 -0.12 3.12
CA GLN A 225 -18.24 0.88 3.27
C GLN A 225 -18.66 1.05 4.72
N ASN A 226 -18.67 -0.02 5.53
CA ASN A 226 -18.94 0.04 6.96
C ASN A 226 -17.83 0.80 7.70
N GLU A 227 -16.56 0.53 7.37
CA GLU A 227 -15.41 1.27 7.95
C GLU A 227 -15.50 2.76 7.64
N LEU A 228 -15.74 3.11 6.37
CA LEU A 228 -15.90 4.50 5.94
C LEU A 228 -17.07 5.19 6.65
N ALA A 229 -18.22 4.52 6.78
CA ALA A 229 -19.36 5.05 7.47
C ALA A 229 -19.07 5.38 8.95
N ASP A 230 -18.29 4.55 9.63
CA ASP A 230 -17.90 4.79 11.02
C ASP A 230 -16.87 5.92 11.15
N GLU A 231 -15.96 6.05 10.19
CA GLU A 231 -15.04 7.20 10.14
C GLU A 231 -15.77 8.54 9.97
N GLU A 232 -16.84 8.56 9.21
CA GLU A 232 -17.63 9.78 8.96
C GLU A 232 -18.65 10.10 10.08
N ARG A 233 -19.24 9.08 10.73
CA ARG A 233 -20.35 9.25 11.68
C ARG A 233 -19.92 9.44 13.13
N TRP A 234 -18.89 8.73 13.57
CA TRP A 234 -18.45 8.75 14.96
C TRP A 234 -17.36 9.79 15.17
N THR A 235 -17.71 10.89 15.84
CA THR A 235 -16.79 12.01 16.12
C THR A 235 -16.85 12.41 17.58
N LEU A 236 -15.82 13.14 18.05
CA LEU A 236 -15.82 13.76 19.38
C LEU A 236 -16.09 15.25 19.25
N ALA A 237 -17.27 15.70 19.68
CA ALA A 237 -17.58 17.12 19.82
C ALA A 237 -16.99 17.68 21.13
N LEU A 238 -16.28 18.81 21.02
CA LEU A 238 -15.78 19.62 22.12
C LEU A 238 -16.67 20.87 22.20
N THR A 239 -17.33 21.07 23.33
CA THR A 239 -18.43 22.04 23.43
C THR A 239 -18.11 23.22 24.33
N SER A 240 -16.99 23.20 25.02
CA SER A 240 -16.54 24.26 25.92
C SER A 240 -15.07 24.60 25.73
N GLN A 241 -14.68 25.82 26.10
CA GLN A 241 -13.28 26.24 26.12
C GLN A 241 -12.41 25.33 27.01
N ALA A 242 -12.97 24.77 28.08
CA ALA A 242 -12.28 23.84 28.97
C ALA A 242 -11.92 22.50 28.28
N ASP A 243 -12.65 22.10 27.23
CA ASP A 243 -12.37 20.87 26.48
C ASP A 243 -11.14 21.01 25.59
N LEU A 244 -10.72 22.24 25.30
CA LEU A 244 -9.55 22.56 24.49
C LEU A 244 -8.25 22.55 25.29
N ALA A 245 -8.28 22.25 26.57
CA ALA A 245 -7.11 22.31 27.44
C ALA A 245 -5.97 21.44 26.92
N GLY A 246 -4.81 22.06 26.71
CA GLY A 246 -3.59 21.42 26.19
C GLY A 246 -3.48 21.39 24.66
N LEU A 247 -4.55 21.68 23.92
CA LEU A 247 -4.50 21.65 22.45
C LEU A 247 -3.73 22.88 21.92
N PRO A 248 -2.82 22.70 20.98
CA PRO A 248 -2.18 23.83 20.30
C PRO A 248 -3.15 24.57 19.37
N ASP A 249 -2.91 25.85 19.11
CA ASP A 249 -3.81 26.73 18.34
C ASP A 249 -4.17 26.16 16.95
N TRP A 250 -3.20 25.55 16.28
CA TRP A 250 -3.45 24.94 14.98
C TRP A 250 -4.46 23.79 15.03
N LEU A 251 -4.45 22.98 16.10
CA LEU A 251 -5.39 21.85 16.26
C LEU A 251 -6.78 22.36 16.65
N VAL A 252 -6.84 23.39 17.49
CA VAL A 252 -8.11 24.08 17.82
C VAL A 252 -8.77 24.63 16.56
N LYS A 253 -7.98 25.24 15.66
CA LYS A 253 -8.48 25.77 14.39
C LYS A 253 -8.99 24.64 13.48
N VAL A 254 -8.22 23.58 13.31
CA VAL A 254 -8.62 22.39 12.52
C VAL A 254 -9.92 21.78 13.03
N ALA A 255 -10.06 21.65 14.36
CA ALA A 255 -11.28 21.13 14.97
C ALA A 255 -12.49 22.07 14.77
N ALA A 256 -12.27 23.40 14.76
CA ALA A 256 -13.30 24.38 14.44
C ALA A 256 -13.74 24.31 12.96
N ASP A 257 -12.79 24.15 12.06
CA ASP A 257 -13.07 24.01 10.62
C ASP A 257 -13.88 22.73 10.35
N ALA A 258 -13.48 21.60 10.95
CA ALA A 258 -14.23 20.34 10.88
C ALA A 258 -15.66 20.47 11.43
N ALA A 259 -15.83 21.16 12.56
CA ALA A 259 -17.16 21.45 13.11
C ALA A 259 -18.01 22.32 12.16
N ALA A 260 -17.39 23.30 11.49
CA ALA A 260 -18.09 24.13 10.53
C ALA A 260 -18.54 23.36 9.28
N GLU A 261 -17.72 22.47 8.76
CA GLU A 261 -18.06 21.55 7.65
C GLU A 261 -19.21 20.62 8.01
N MET A 262 -19.29 20.16 9.27
CA MET A 262 -20.38 19.33 9.80
C MET A 262 -21.62 20.15 10.26
N GLY A 263 -21.66 21.46 10.00
CA GLY A 263 -22.78 22.32 10.38
C GLY A 263 -22.84 22.69 11.87
N GLN A 264 -21.80 22.38 12.66
CA GLN A 264 -21.70 22.61 14.11
C GLN A 264 -20.88 23.88 14.43
N LYS A 265 -21.19 25.00 13.78
CA LYS A 265 -20.47 26.27 13.95
C LYS A 265 -20.46 26.73 15.42
N GLY A 266 -19.29 27.14 15.89
CA GLY A 266 -19.06 27.58 17.25
C GLY A 266 -18.71 26.48 18.25
N GLN A 267 -18.55 25.24 17.76
CA GLN A 267 -18.00 24.11 18.49
C GLN A 267 -16.70 23.66 17.81
N TRP A 268 -16.10 22.60 18.32
CA TRP A 268 -14.92 21.95 17.75
C TRP A 268 -15.20 20.46 17.62
N VAL A 269 -14.73 19.84 16.55
CA VAL A 269 -14.93 18.41 16.29
C VAL A 269 -13.61 17.73 16.01
N ILE A 270 -13.33 16.66 16.74
CA ILE A 270 -12.26 15.70 16.42
C ILE A 270 -12.90 14.59 15.59
N THR A 271 -12.52 14.49 14.33
CA THR A 271 -13.02 13.47 13.41
C THR A 271 -12.38 12.12 13.69
N ASN A 272 -13.05 11.03 13.30
CA ASN A 272 -12.56 9.67 13.52
C ASN A 272 -11.51 9.22 12.50
N THR A 273 -10.66 10.14 12.06
CA THR A 273 -9.52 9.91 11.17
C THR A 273 -8.22 9.96 11.95
N ARG A 274 -7.21 9.24 11.50
CA ARG A 274 -5.89 9.21 12.17
C ARG A 274 -5.30 10.60 12.33
N SER A 275 -5.33 11.42 11.30
CA SER A 275 -4.75 12.78 11.28
C SER A 275 -5.43 13.77 12.24
N SER A 276 -6.67 13.49 12.67
CA SER A 276 -7.37 14.27 13.68
C SER A 276 -7.22 13.68 15.09
N MET A 277 -7.36 12.35 15.19
CA MET A 277 -7.42 11.63 16.46
C MET A 277 -6.05 11.54 17.15
N GLU A 278 -4.98 11.21 16.41
CA GLU A 278 -3.64 11.08 17.02
C GLU A 278 -3.12 12.39 17.64
N PRO A 279 -3.18 13.55 16.96
CA PRO A 279 -2.79 14.81 17.61
C PRO A 279 -3.63 15.14 18.85
N PHE A 280 -4.94 14.83 18.82
CA PHE A 280 -5.77 15.03 20.01
C PHE A 280 -5.30 14.18 21.20
N LEU A 281 -4.95 12.91 20.97
CA LEU A 281 -4.41 12.00 21.99
C LEU A 281 -3.02 12.42 22.48
N VAL A 282 -2.23 13.10 21.66
CA VAL A 282 -0.90 13.64 22.04
C VAL A 282 -1.04 14.88 22.93
N TYR A 283 -1.91 15.83 22.58
CA TYR A 283 -1.88 17.16 23.18
C TYR A 283 -2.95 17.41 24.26
N SER A 284 -4.12 16.79 24.15
CA SER A 284 -5.21 17.07 25.10
C SER A 284 -4.82 16.71 26.53
N SER A 285 -4.87 17.69 27.45
CA SER A 285 -4.67 17.43 28.88
C SER A 285 -5.90 16.81 29.56
N ARG A 286 -7.05 16.76 28.86
CA ARG A 286 -8.31 16.17 29.31
C ARG A 286 -8.28 14.65 29.13
N ARG A 287 -7.85 13.94 30.17
CA ARG A 287 -7.76 12.46 30.16
C ARG A 287 -9.09 11.79 29.84
N ASP A 288 -10.19 12.31 30.40
CA ASP A 288 -11.54 11.81 30.12
C ASP A 288 -11.95 11.94 28.65
N LEU A 289 -11.53 13.01 27.98
CA LEU A 289 -11.78 13.19 26.55
C LEU A 289 -10.81 12.35 25.68
N ARG A 290 -9.55 12.16 26.12
CA ARG A 290 -8.64 11.21 25.46
C ARG A 290 -9.20 9.79 25.51
N GLU A 291 -9.71 9.34 26.66
CA GLU A 291 -10.33 8.03 26.79
C GLU A 291 -11.54 7.88 25.85
N LYS A 292 -12.42 8.89 25.82
CA LYS A 292 -13.60 8.90 24.94
C LYS A 292 -13.20 8.87 23.46
N ALA A 293 -12.26 9.72 23.04
CA ALA A 293 -11.72 9.78 21.69
C ALA A 293 -11.12 8.43 21.28
N PHE A 294 -10.27 7.87 22.12
CA PHE A 294 -9.62 6.59 21.87
C PHE A 294 -10.63 5.44 21.71
N LYS A 295 -11.66 5.39 22.54
CA LYS A 295 -12.72 4.37 22.44
C LYS A 295 -13.52 4.50 21.15
N ILE A 296 -13.84 5.73 20.72
CA ILE A 296 -14.48 5.98 19.42
C ILE A 296 -13.59 5.44 18.30
N TRP A 297 -12.31 5.78 18.33
CA TRP A 297 -11.36 5.37 17.28
C TRP A 297 -11.14 3.86 17.23
N ALA A 298 -11.00 3.23 18.41
CA ALA A 298 -10.80 1.79 18.51
C ALA A 298 -12.05 0.95 18.18
N ALA A 299 -13.24 1.52 18.23
CA ALA A 299 -14.51 0.83 18.03
C ALA A 299 -15.03 0.85 16.56
N ARG A 300 -14.26 1.41 15.61
CA ARG A 300 -14.66 1.39 14.20
C ARG A 300 -14.97 -0.03 13.74
N GLY A 301 -16.10 -0.21 13.06
CA GLY A 301 -16.59 -1.51 12.61
C GLY A 301 -17.02 -2.47 13.74
N ASP A 302 -17.07 -2.02 15.01
CA ASP A 302 -17.40 -2.82 16.21
C ASP A 302 -18.39 -2.10 17.14
N ASN A 303 -19.30 -1.31 16.56
CA ASN A 303 -20.28 -0.52 17.30
C ASN A 303 -21.61 -1.26 17.57
N GLY A 304 -21.77 -2.49 17.08
CA GLY A 304 -22.98 -3.30 17.25
C GLY A 304 -24.19 -2.76 16.49
N ASP A 305 -23.99 -1.93 15.49
CA ASP A 305 -25.01 -1.35 14.62
C ASP A 305 -24.99 -1.98 13.21
N VAL A 306 -25.62 -1.33 12.24
CA VAL A 306 -25.71 -1.81 10.85
C VAL A 306 -24.38 -1.81 10.12
N HIS A 307 -23.36 -1.13 10.67
CA HIS A 307 -22.00 -1.07 10.14
C HIS A 307 -21.00 -1.96 10.90
N ASP A 308 -21.49 -2.85 11.77
CA ASP A 308 -20.65 -3.83 12.49
C ASP A 308 -20.05 -4.85 11.50
N ASN A 309 -18.72 -4.98 11.48
CA ASN A 309 -18.00 -5.83 10.55
C ASN A 309 -17.70 -7.25 11.08
N ASN A 310 -18.05 -7.57 12.32
CA ASN A 310 -17.65 -8.85 12.92
C ASN A 310 -18.23 -10.06 12.18
N ALA A 311 -19.51 -9.99 11.75
CA ALA A 311 -20.15 -11.04 10.96
C ALA A 311 -19.50 -11.17 9.56
N ASN A 312 -19.16 -10.05 8.92
CA ASN A 312 -18.46 -10.04 7.64
C ASN A 312 -17.11 -10.75 7.75
N ILE A 313 -16.33 -10.45 8.79
CA ILE A 313 -15.01 -11.05 9.04
C ILE A 313 -15.12 -12.56 9.20
N THR A 314 -16.06 -13.04 10.03
CA THR A 314 -16.29 -14.47 10.26
C THR A 314 -16.59 -15.20 8.95
N GLU A 315 -17.44 -14.62 8.09
CA GLU A 315 -17.78 -15.20 6.79
C GLU A 315 -16.61 -15.14 5.82
N ILE A 316 -15.86 -14.02 5.77
CA ILE A 316 -14.67 -13.85 4.93
C ILE A 316 -13.64 -14.93 5.25
N LEU A 317 -13.29 -15.12 6.53
CA LEU A 317 -12.28 -16.09 6.94
C LEU A 317 -12.70 -17.52 6.61
N LYS A 318 -13.96 -17.87 6.84
CA LYS A 318 -14.53 -19.17 6.44
C LYS A 318 -14.42 -19.42 4.94
N LEU A 319 -14.82 -18.45 4.12
CA LEU A 319 -14.77 -18.59 2.66
C LEU A 319 -13.33 -18.64 2.12
N ARG A 320 -12.40 -17.91 2.74
CA ARG A 320 -10.98 -17.98 2.42
C ARG A 320 -10.38 -19.35 2.73
N ALA A 321 -10.73 -19.95 3.87
CA ALA A 321 -10.29 -21.31 4.21
C ALA A 321 -10.79 -22.32 3.19
N GLU A 322 -12.10 -22.30 2.87
CA GLU A 322 -12.70 -23.18 1.86
C GLU A 322 -12.05 -22.99 0.49
N ARG A 323 -11.81 -21.73 0.08
CA ARG A 323 -11.13 -21.41 -1.17
C ARG A 323 -9.72 -21.99 -1.23
N ALA A 324 -8.95 -21.86 -0.15
CA ALA A 324 -7.60 -22.39 -0.08
C ALA A 324 -7.59 -23.93 -0.24
N HIS A 325 -8.50 -24.63 0.42
CA HIS A 325 -8.64 -26.09 0.29
C HIS A 325 -9.02 -26.49 -1.15
N LEU A 326 -9.95 -25.78 -1.80
CA LEU A 326 -10.27 -26.03 -3.21
C LEU A 326 -9.05 -25.89 -4.11
N LEU A 327 -8.17 -24.93 -3.81
CA LEU A 327 -6.93 -24.64 -4.54
C LEU A 327 -5.76 -25.56 -4.15
N GLY A 328 -5.97 -26.49 -3.18
CA GLY A 328 -4.97 -27.49 -2.78
C GLY A 328 -3.98 -27.02 -1.70
N HIS A 329 -4.31 -25.95 -0.99
CA HIS A 329 -3.50 -25.43 0.12
C HIS A 329 -4.14 -25.74 1.47
N PRO A 330 -3.32 -25.99 2.53
CA PRO A 330 -3.86 -26.28 3.87
C PRO A 330 -4.66 -25.14 4.49
N THR A 331 -4.25 -23.90 4.25
CA THR A 331 -4.94 -22.69 4.73
C THR A 331 -4.75 -21.53 3.76
N HIS A 332 -5.51 -20.45 3.96
CA HIS A 332 -5.36 -19.22 3.17
C HIS A 332 -3.96 -18.61 3.30
N ALA A 333 -3.34 -18.67 4.49
CA ALA A 333 -1.97 -18.20 4.70
C ALA A 333 -0.97 -18.96 3.83
N HIS A 334 -1.09 -20.28 3.70
CA HIS A 334 -0.23 -21.06 2.80
C HIS A 334 -0.43 -20.69 1.33
N TRP A 335 -1.68 -20.43 0.92
CA TRP A 335 -1.96 -19.99 -0.46
C TRP A 335 -1.35 -18.63 -0.77
N ILE A 336 -1.42 -17.68 0.18
CA ILE A 336 -0.84 -16.34 -0.02
C ILE A 336 0.68 -16.41 -0.06
N THR A 337 1.31 -17.02 0.94
CA THR A 337 2.78 -16.98 1.10
C THR A 337 3.54 -17.81 0.06
N ASP A 338 2.90 -18.80 -0.57
CA ASP A 338 3.47 -19.65 -1.64
C ASP A 338 4.14 -18.86 -2.77
N ASN A 339 3.72 -17.64 -3.03
CA ASN A 339 4.28 -16.80 -4.10
C ASN A 339 4.96 -15.52 -3.59
N GLN A 340 5.32 -15.48 -2.33
CA GLN A 340 6.05 -14.37 -1.71
C GLN A 340 7.52 -14.76 -1.47
N MET A 341 8.35 -13.80 -1.07
CA MET A 341 9.75 -14.08 -0.69
C MET A 341 9.83 -15.00 0.53
N ALA A 342 8.91 -14.86 1.49
CA ALA A 342 8.83 -15.72 2.66
C ALA A 342 8.55 -17.19 2.30
N GLY A 343 7.79 -17.46 1.24
CA GLY A 343 7.47 -18.78 0.72
C GLY A 343 6.58 -19.64 1.61
N THR A 344 6.58 -19.43 2.92
CA THR A 344 5.74 -20.15 3.88
C THR A 344 5.26 -19.24 5.02
N PRO A 345 4.08 -19.53 5.64
CA PRO A 345 3.63 -18.80 6.82
C PRO A 345 4.61 -18.91 8.00
N ASP A 346 5.28 -20.04 8.14
CA ASP A 346 6.25 -20.27 9.23
C ASP A 346 7.45 -19.32 9.13
N ALA A 347 7.96 -19.08 7.91
CA ALA A 347 9.06 -18.15 7.71
C ALA A 347 8.65 -16.70 8.05
N ALA A 348 7.42 -16.30 7.69
CA ALA A 348 6.87 -15.00 8.04
C ALA A 348 6.67 -14.85 9.56
N MET A 349 6.09 -15.87 10.21
CA MET A 349 5.92 -15.89 11.68
C MET A 349 7.26 -15.88 12.42
N ASP A 350 8.23 -16.64 11.96
CA ASP A 350 9.57 -16.68 12.57
C ASP A 350 10.25 -15.31 12.58
N LEU A 351 10.16 -14.57 11.46
CA LEU A 351 10.66 -13.20 11.41
C LEU A 351 9.91 -12.29 12.40
N MET A 352 8.57 -12.30 12.36
CA MET A 352 7.75 -11.47 13.24
C MET A 352 8.06 -11.74 14.74
N LEU A 353 8.15 -13.00 15.15
CA LEU A 353 8.40 -13.37 16.53
C LEU A 353 9.83 -13.06 16.99
N LYS A 354 10.83 -13.10 16.10
CA LYS A 354 12.20 -12.67 16.40
C LYS A 354 12.27 -11.18 16.73
N VAL A 355 11.42 -10.36 16.11
CA VAL A 355 11.35 -8.92 16.37
C VAL A 355 10.41 -8.61 17.54
N TRP A 356 9.37 -9.42 17.75
CA TRP A 356 8.35 -9.22 18.78
C TRP A 356 8.92 -9.15 20.20
N ALA A 357 9.71 -10.13 20.59
CA ALA A 357 10.21 -10.23 21.96
C ALA A 357 11.10 -9.03 22.38
N PRO A 358 12.08 -8.57 21.58
CA PRO A 358 12.81 -7.33 21.85
C PRO A 358 11.92 -6.08 21.86
N ALA A 359 10.92 -6.01 20.99
CA ALA A 359 10.00 -4.87 20.91
C ALA A 359 9.14 -4.77 22.19
N VAL A 360 8.57 -5.88 22.67
CA VAL A 360 7.82 -5.93 23.94
C VAL A 360 8.71 -5.55 25.14
N ALA A 361 9.98 -6.00 25.16
CA ALA A 361 10.92 -5.59 26.21
C ALA A 361 11.14 -4.07 26.19
N ARG A 362 11.29 -3.47 25.01
CA ARG A 362 11.43 -2.02 24.85
C ARG A 362 10.16 -1.26 25.28
N VAL A 363 8.95 -1.77 24.97
CA VAL A 363 7.69 -1.16 25.46
C VAL A 363 7.67 -1.07 26.98
N ARG A 364 8.13 -2.10 27.68
CA ARG A 364 8.17 -2.06 29.17
C ARG A 364 9.07 -0.95 29.70
N GLU A 365 10.20 -0.66 29.03
CA GLU A 365 11.07 0.45 29.38
C GLU A 365 10.38 1.80 29.08
N GLU A 366 9.74 1.91 27.91
CA GLU A 366 9.00 3.11 27.50
C GLU A 366 7.84 3.42 28.45
N VAL A 367 7.05 2.41 28.81
CA VAL A 367 5.94 2.54 29.79
C VAL A 367 6.47 2.91 31.18
N ALA A 368 7.57 2.34 31.65
CA ALA A 368 8.15 2.69 32.93
C ALA A 368 8.59 4.16 33.00
N ASP A 369 9.11 4.72 31.90
CA ASP A 369 9.45 6.15 31.84
C ASP A 369 8.22 7.03 31.85
N MET A 370 7.16 6.64 31.13
CA MET A 370 5.88 7.35 31.14
C MET A 370 5.20 7.30 32.53
N GLN A 371 5.23 6.15 33.20
CA GLN A 371 4.68 6.01 34.55
C GLN A 371 5.40 6.87 35.57
N LYS A 372 6.74 6.92 35.51
CA LYS A 372 7.52 7.86 36.37
C LYS A 372 7.11 9.32 36.16
N MET A 373 6.83 9.72 34.90
CA MET A 373 6.37 11.08 34.57
C MET A 373 4.99 11.33 35.17
N ALA A 374 4.04 10.40 35.01
CA ALA A 374 2.69 10.49 35.58
C ALA A 374 2.71 10.56 37.11
N ASP A 375 3.56 9.77 37.75
CA ASP A 375 3.74 9.75 39.20
C ASP A 375 4.32 11.08 39.72
N ALA A 376 5.32 11.62 39.03
CA ALA A 376 5.93 12.91 39.37
C ALA A 376 4.95 14.09 39.22
N GLU A 377 3.98 14.01 38.34
CA GLU A 377 2.90 14.97 38.18
C GLU A 377 1.77 14.78 39.21
N GLY A 378 1.81 13.74 40.02
CA GLY A 378 0.74 13.40 40.98
C GLY A 378 -0.57 12.99 40.30
N ALA A 379 -0.47 12.45 39.06
CA ALA A 379 -1.66 12.12 38.28
C ALA A 379 -2.49 10.96 38.88
N GLY A 380 -1.89 10.10 39.71
CA GLY A 380 -2.59 9.01 40.41
C GLY A 380 -3.19 7.97 39.45
N ILE A 381 -2.58 7.75 38.31
CA ILE A 381 -3.04 6.83 37.27
C ILE A 381 -2.03 5.73 37.00
N ARG A 382 -2.51 4.62 36.44
CA ARG A 382 -1.71 3.71 35.65
C ARG A 382 -1.85 4.08 34.18
N ILE A 383 -0.75 4.04 33.42
CA ILE A 383 -0.76 4.32 31.98
C ILE A 383 -1.70 3.35 31.29
N ALA A 384 -2.66 3.90 30.54
CA ALA A 384 -3.62 3.18 29.72
C ALA A 384 -3.41 3.53 28.24
N PRO A 385 -4.01 2.80 27.29
CA PRO A 385 -3.82 3.08 25.86
C PRO A 385 -4.10 4.52 25.41
N TRP A 386 -5.07 5.18 26.03
CA TRP A 386 -5.38 6.59 25.75
C TRP A 386 -4.43 7.60 26.43
N ASP A 387 -3.55 7.12 27.32
CA ASP A 387 -2.52 7.94 27.97
C ASP A 387 -1.18 7.83 27.26
N TYR A 388 -0.97 6.75 26.49
CA TYR A 388 0.34 6.40 25.92
C TYR A 388 0.94 7.55 25.11
N ARG A 389 0.22 8.04 24.08
CA ARG A 389 0.72 9.10 23.19
C ARG A 389 0.97 10.41 23.94
N TYR A 390 0.12 10.74 24.92
CA TYR A 390 0.26 11.94 25.75
C TYR A 390 1.53 11.91 26.60
N TYR A 391 1.78 10.81 27.30
CA TYR A 391 2.96 10.69 28.15
C TYR A 391 4.22 10.38 27.35
N ALA A 392 4.15 9.68 26.25
CA ALA A 392 5.26 9.47 25.34
C ALA A 392 5.82 10.81 24.83
N GLU A 393 4.95 11.77 24.44
CA GLU A 393 5.39 13.09 24.01
C GLU A 393 6.08 13.87 25.15
N LYS A 394 5.59 13.79 26.36
CA LYS A 394 6.24 14.39 27.53
C LYS A 394 7.62 13.77 27.81
N VAL A 395 7.74 12.45 27.70
CA VAL A 395 9.02 11.74 27.85
C VAL A 395 9.98 12.14 26.72
N ARG A 396 9.51 12.25 25.48
CA ARG A 396 10.30 12.70 24.32
C ARG A 396 10.88 14.09 24.57
N LYS A 397 10.03 15.01 25.02
CA LYS A 397 10.45 16.38 25.39
C LYS A 397 11.49 16.37 26.53
N ALA A 398 11.26 15.59 27.56
CA ALA A 398 12.16 15.52 28.72
C ALA A 398 13.51 14.88 28.40
N LYS A 399 13.55 13.83 27.56
CA LYS A 399 14.79 13.07 27.24
C LYS A 399 15.60 13.69 26.13
N TYR A 400 14.94 14.24 25.10
CA TYR A 400 15.58 14.68 23.87
C TYR A 400 15.50 16.17 23.65
N ASP A 401 14.84 16.91 24.58
CA ASP A 401 14.55 18.34 24.42
C ASP A 401 13.89 18.63 23.05
N LEU A 402 12.98 17.75 22.63
CA LEU A 402 12.35 17.75 21.32
C LEU A 402 10.82 17.83 21.50
N ASP A 403 10.22 18.84 20.88
CA ASP A 403 8.77 19.07 20.86
C ASP A 403 8.30 19.09 19.40
N GLU A 404 7.22 18.38 19.10
CA GLU A 404 6.63 18.36 17.76
C GLU A 404 6.26 19.75 17.27
N ASN A 405 5.86 20.64 18.20
CA ASN A 405 5.57 22.04 17.89
C ASN A 405 6.82 22.84 17.48
N GLU A 406 8.04 22.39 17.82
CA GLU A 406 9.29 22.99 17.33
C GLU A 406 9.62 22.52 15.91
N ILE A 407 9.23 21.28 15.53
CA ILE A 407 9.51 20.68 14.22
C ILE A 407 8.48 21.15 13.19
N LYS A 408 7.20 21.06 13.51
CA LYS A 408 6.07 21.31 12.60
C LYS A 408 6.15 22.62 11.82
N PRO A 409 6.61 23.77 12.38
CA PRO A 409 6.76 25.01 11.63
C PRO A 409 7.71 24.95 10.43
N TYR A 410 8.60 23.96 10.36
CA TYR A 410 9.52 23.73 9.24
C TYR A 410 9.00 22.76 8.21
N LEU A 411 7.96 21.99 8.53
CA LEU A 411 7.44 20.91 7.68
C LEU A 411 6.25 21.42 6.84
N GLN A 412 6.55 22.29 5.88
CA GLN A 412 5.57 22.76 4.90
C GLN A 412 5.38 21.68 3.82
N LEU A 413 4.14 21.25 3.57
CA LEU A 413 3.78 20.23 2.58
C LEU A 413 4.45 20.48 1.21
N GLU A 414 4.38 21.73 0.73
CA GLU A 414 4.94 22.08 -0.58
C GLU A 414 6.47 22.01 -0.60
N LYS A 415 7.12 22.45 0.48
CA LYS A 415 8.59 22.41 0.59
C LYS A 415 9.11 20.99 0.73
N LEU A 416 8.43 20.13 1.49
CA LEU A 416 8.78 18.72 1.56
C LEU A 416 8.62 18.03 0.21
N ARG A 417 7.58 18.37 -0.56
CA ARG A 417 7.41 17.88 -1.93
C ARG A 417 8.59 18.32 -2.81
N GLU A 418 9.03 19.58 -2.74
CA GLU A 418 10.23 20.05 -3.44
C GLU A 418 11.48 19.24 -3.01
N GLY A 419 11.59 18.90 -1.71
CA GLY A 419 12.64 18.05 -1.18
C GLY A 419 12.62 16.63 -1.74
N MET A 420 11.43 16.00 -1.86
CA MET A 420 11.26 14.72 -2.53
C MET A 420 11.72 14.77 -4.00
N PHE A 421 11.33 15.82 -4.73
CA PHE A 421 11.73 16.01 -6.12
C PHE A 421 13.24 16.20 -6.26
N TRP A 422 13.85 16.96 -5.36
CA TRP A 422 15.31 17.16 -5.34
C TRP A 422 16.04 15.85 -5.08
N ALA A 423 15.61 15.07 -4.08
CA ALA A 423 16.22 13.78 -3.77
C ALA A 423 16.12 12.80 -4.97
N ALA A 424 14.94 12.70 -5.60
CA ALA A 424 14.74 11.89 -6.80
C ALA A 424 15.59 12.38 -7.98
N GLY A 425 15.80 13.69 -8.10
CA GLY A 425 16.73 14.29 -9.05
C GLY A 425 18.17 13.87 -8.81
N GLN A 426 18.60 13.86 -7.54
CA GLN A 426 19.94 13.41 -7.16
C GLN A 426 20.15 11.92 -7.45
N LEU A 427 19.17 11.07 -7.18
CA LEU A 427 19.29 9.61 -7.30
C LEU A 427 19.10 9.12 -8.74
N TYR A 428 18.07 9.62 -9.41
CA TYR A 428 17.58 9.07 -10.68
C TYR A 428 17.63 10.05 -11.85
N GLY A 429 18.07 11.30 -11.62
CA GLY A 429 18.11 12.34 -12.66
C GLY A 429 16.73 12.85 -13.09
N PHE A 430 15.73 12.73 -12.24
CA PHE A 430 14.38 13.22 -12.49
C PHE A 430 14.28 14.75 -12.31
N THR A 431 13.43 15.37 -13.12
CA THR A 431 12.90 16.72 -12.90
C THR A 431 11.39 16.68 -12.99
N PHE A 432 10.71 17.46 -12.16
CA PHE A 432 9.26 17.52 -12.07
C PHE A 432 8.78 18.91 -12.46
N VAL A 433 7.94 18.98 -13.47
CA VAL A 433 7.38 20.25 -13.99
C VAL A 433 5.89 20.23 -13.73
N GLN A 434 5.40 21.14 -12.90
CA GLN A 434 3.95 21.25 -12.67
C GLN A 434 3.26 21.64 -13.97
N VAL A 435 2.16 20.96 -14.26
CA VAL A 435 1.30 21.22 -15.43
C VAL A 435 -0.13 21.41 -14.97
N HIS A 436 -0.89 22.24 -15.72
CA HIS A 436 -2.24 22.64 -15.32
C HIS A 436 -3.29 22.29 -16.38
N ASP A 437 -2.87 21.65 -17.46
CA ASP A 437 -3.69 21.29 -18.63
C ASP A 437 -4.08 19.80 -18.62
N LEU A 438 -3.76 19.06 -17.56
CA LEU A 438 -4.20 17.69 -17.38
C LEU A 438 -5.54 17.62 -16.64
N PRO A 439 -6.48 16.76 -17.09
CA PRO A 439 -7.72 16.53 -16.36
C PRO A 439 -7.46 15.92 -14.98
N VAL A 440 -8.20 16.40 -13.99
CA VAL A 440 -8.14 15.91 -12.60
C VAL A 440 -9.54 15.59 -12.09
N ALA A 441 -9.65 14.60 -11.21
CA ALA A 441 -10.92 14.22 -10.58
C ALA A 441 -11.42 15.30 -9.60
N ARG A 442 -10.51 16.14 -9.09
CA ARG A 442 -10.81 17.28 -8.21
C ARG A 442 -9.83 18.44 -8.44
N PRO A 443 -10.28 19.70 -8.25
CA PRO A 443 -9.45 20.88 -8.50
C PRO A 443 -8.20 21.01 -7.61
N ASP A 444 -8.17 20.35 -6.46
CA ASP A 444 -7.06 20.38 -5.51
C ASP A 444 -6.01 19.29 -5.75
N ILE A 445 -6.21 18.41 -6.71
CA ILE A 445 -5.19 17.47 -7.19
C ILE A 445 -4.20 18.21 -8.06
N ARG A 446 -2.91 18.01 -7.80
CA ARG A 446 -1.81 18.61 -8.57
C ARG A 446 -1.19 17.61 -9.50
N THR A 447 -0.77 18.08 -10.68
CA THR A 447 -0.22 17.22 -11.73
C THR A 447 1.17 17.70 -12.15
N PHE A 448 2.04 16.74 -12.40
CA PHE A 448 3.44 17.00 -12.77
C PHE A 448 3.86 16.11 -13.93
N GLU A 449 4.52 16.71 -14.91
CA GLU A 449 5.29 15.99 -15.91
C GLU A 449 6.65 15.62 -15.33
N VAL A 450 6.98 14.33 -15.37
CA VAL A 450 8.27 13.80 -14.90
C VAL A 450 9.19 13.65 -16.10
N ARG A 451 10.38 14.24 -16.01
CA ARG A 451 11.38 14.22 -17.08
C ARG A 451 12.70 13.64 -16.62
N ARG A 452 13.41 12.99 -17.54
CA ARG A 452 14.81 12.57 -17.37
C ARG A 452 15.61 13.00 -18.60
N GLY A 453 16.70 13.76 -18.42
CA GLY A 453 17.45 14.32 -19.53
C GLY A 453 16.60 15.15 -20.52
N GLY A 454 15.64 15.90 -20.01
CA GLY A 454 14.70 16.74 -20.79
C GLY A 454 13.56 15.99 -21.48
N LYS A 455 13.57 14.65 -21.52
CA LYS A 455 12.48 13.82 -22.10
C LYS A 455 11.46 13.49 -21.03
N GLN A 456 10.17 13.54 -21.38
CA GLN A 456 9.08 13.05 -20.53
C GLN A 456 9.23 11.53 -20.34
N VAL A 457 9.22 11.08 -19.08
CA VAL A 457 9.30 9.69 -18.68
C VAL A 457 8.08 9.21 -17.89
N GLY A 458 7.20 10.10 -17.47
CA GLY A 458 5.96 9.77 -16.78
C GLY A 458 5.14 10.99 -16.40
N LEU A 459 4.00 10.71 -15.75
CA LEU A 459 3.16 11.73 -15.10
C LEU A 459 2.97 11.33 -13.64
N TRP A 460 2.93 12.32 -12.77
CA TRP A 460 2.64 12.14 -11.35
C TRP A 460 1.47 13.03 -10.92
N TYR A 461 0.46 12.42 -10.30
CA TYR A 461 -0.69 13.07 -9.70
C TYR A 461 -0.54 13.08 -8.18
N PHE A 462 -0.88 14.19 -7.54
CA PHE A 462 -0.79 14.33 -6.10
C PHE A 462 -2.12 14.77 -5.51
N ASP A 463 -2.75 13.86 -4.76
CA ASP A 463 -4.01 14.05 -4.03
C ASP A 463 -3.76 13.97 -2.51
N PRO A 464 -3.32 15.06 -1.86
CA PRO A 464 -2.81 15.00 -0.51
C PRO A 464 -3.86 15.09 0.60
N TYR A 465 -5.11 15.51 0.32
CA TYR A 465 -6.02 15.95 1.36
C TYR A 465 -7.09 14.95 1.73
N ALA A 466 -7.42 14.90 3.05
CA ALA A 466 -8.59 14.21 3.57
C ALA A 466 -9.89 14.86 3.07
N ARG A 467 -10.93 14.07 2.89
CA ARG A 467 -12.31 14.49 2.59
C ARG A 467 -13.30 13.34 2.76
N ALA A 468 -14.57 13.65 2.83
CA ALA A 468 -15.65 12.66 2.77
C ALA A 468 -15.56 11.79 1.49
N GLY A 469 -15.87 10.53 1.59
CA GLY A 469 -15.78 9.55 0.51
C GLY A 469 -14.37 9.15 0.11
N LYS A 470 -13.33 9.56 0.83
CA LYS A 470 -11.95 9.14 0.63
C LYS A 470 -11.51 8.18 1.72
N ASN A 471 -11.02 7.01 1.33
CA ASN A 471 -10.47 6.03 2.26
C ASN A 471 -9.34 6.65 3.09
N SER A 472 -9.24 6.27 4.36
CA SER A 472 -8.16 6.71 5.25
C SER A 472 -6.82 6.10 4.88
N GLY A 473 -5.72 6.61 5.48
CA GLY A 473 -4.35 6.21 5.18
C GLY A 473 -3.76 6.92 3.98
N ALA A 474 -2.72 6.32 3.39
CA ALA A 474 -2.07 6.83 2.20
C ALA A 474 -1.78 5.68 1.23
N TRP A 475 -1.65 5.99 -0.07
CA TRP A 475 -1.37 4.98 -1.08
C TRP A 475 -0.95 5.56 -2.43
N MET A 476 -0.27 4.74 -3.21
CA MET A 476 0.03 4.97 -4.62
C MET A 476 -0.97 4.21 -5.51
N ASN A 477 -1.45 4.85 -6.59
CA ASN A 477 -2.12 4.18 -7.70
C ASN A 477 -1.28 4.29 -8.97
N GLU A 478 -1.24 3.22 -9.75
CA GLU A 478 -0.71 3.24 -11.11
C GLU A 478 -1.89 3.32 -12.08
N TYR A 479 -2.09 4.49 -12.69
CA TYR A 479 -3.16 4.69 -13.67
C TYR A 479 -2.81 4.04 -15.02
N ARG A 480 -1.53 4.07 -15.38
CA ARG A 480 -0.97 3.42 -16.56
C ARG A 480 0.43 2.90 -16.25
N SER A 481 0.66 1.61 -16.51
CA SER A 481 1.97 0.99 -16.35
C SER A 481 2.90 1.37 -17.51
N GLN A 482 4.20 1.39 -17.21
CA GLN A 482 5.22 1.52 -18.25
C GLN A 482 5.27 0.26 -19.11
N GLU A 483 5.42 0.42 -20.43
CA GLU A 483 5.70 -0.69 -21.36
C GLU A 483 6.51 -0.23 -22.57
N ARG A 484 7.19 -1.20 -23.21
CA ARG A 484 7.78 -1.03 -24.57
C ARG A 484 7.12 -1.92 -25.60
N PHE A 485 6.13 -2.67 -25.20
CA PHE A 485 5.48 -3.70 -25.96
C PHE A 485 4.68 -3.17 -27.15
N ARG A 486 3.89 -2.13 -26.94
CA ARG A 486 3.20 -1.36 -27.99
C ARG A 486 3.89 -0.03 -28.33
N GLY A 487 5.21 -0.01 -28.25
CA GLY A 487 6.00 1.20 -28.33
C GLY A 487 6.30 1.77 -26.95
N GLU A 488 6.93 2.92 -26.89
CA GLU A 488 7.33 3.58 -25.63
C GLU A 488 6.09 4.21 -24.96
N VAL A 489 5.51 3.51 -23.99
CA VAL A 489 4.42 3.98 -23.14
C VAL A 489 4.98 4.39 -21.77
N THR A 490 4.74 5.65 -21.40
CA THR A 490 5.20 6.18 -20.10
C THR A 490 4.17 5.91 -19.01
N PRO A 491 4.61 5.65 -17.76
CA PRO A 491 3.72 5.42 -16.64
C PRO A 491 2.97 6.70 -16.26
N VAL A 492 1.78 6.52 -15.70
CA VAL A 492 1.01 7.57 -15.02
C VAL A 492 0.69 7.07 -13.64
N VAL A 493 1.21 7.74 -12.62
CA VAL A 493 1.10 7.32 -11.22
C VAL A 493 0.50 8.42 -10.36
N SER A 494 -0.10 8.05 -9.23
CA SER A 494 -0.59 9.02 -8.24
C SER A 494 -0.19 8.64 -6.84
N ASN A 495 0.01 9.66 -5.99
CA ASN A 495 0.06 9.48 -4.54
C ASN A 495 -1.15 10.15 -3.90
N ASN A 496 -1.77 9.42 -2.99
CA ASN A 496 -2.93 9.84 -2.23
C ASN A 496 -2.57 9.84 -0.74
N ALA A 497 -3.02 10.87 -0.02
CA ALA A 497 -2.85 10.98 1.43
C ALA A 497 -4.10 11.61 2.07
N ASN A 498 -4.10 11.75 3.37
CA ASN A 498 -5.20 12.33 4.13
C ASN A 498 -4.72 13.44 5.06
N PHE A 499 -3.86 14.34 4.54
CA PHE A 499 -3.41 15.49 5.31
C PHE A 499 -4.54 16.49 5.50
N ILE A 500 -4.52 17.18 6.63
CA ILE A 500 -5.51 18.21 6.96
C ILE A 500 -5.14 19.49 6.21
N LYS A 501 -6.10 20.09 5.53
CA LYS A 501 -5.93 21.41 4.92
C LYS A 501 -5.81 22.48 6.01
N GLY A 502 -4.88 23.43 5.81
CA GLY A 502 -4.88 24.69 6.54
C GLY A 502 -5.97 25.64 6.02
N ALA A 503 -6.11 26.80 6.68
CA ALA A 503 -6.99 27.84 6.19
C ALA A 503 -6.54 28.36 4.81
N PRO A 504 -7.48 28.88 3.99
CA PRO A 504 -7.15 29.44 2.70
C PRO A 504 -6.06 30.52 2.81
N GLY A 505 -4.98 30.36 2.04
CA GLY A 505 -3.84 31.28 2.01
C GLY A 505 -2.77 31.02 3.07
N GLU A 506 -2.94 30.07 3.99
CA GLU A 506 -1.91 29.65 4.92
C GLU A 506 -1.14 28.41 4.39
N PRO A 507 0.17 28.30 4.69
CA PRO A 507 0.93 27.12 4.35
C PRO A 507 0.41 25.91 5.15
N ILE A 508 0.36 24.76 4.48
CA ILE A 508 -0.07 23.52 5.12
C ILE A 508 1.14 22.91 5.82
N LEU A 509 1.06 22.83 7.14
CA LEU A 509 2.08 22.23 7.98
C LEU A 509 1.68 20.81 8.32
N VAL A 510 2.58 19.87 8.05
CA VAL A 510 2.40 18.45 8.31
C VAL A 510 3.22 17.99 9.51
N SER A 511 2.88 16.86 10.12
CA SER A 511 3.69 16.22 11.15
C SER A 511 4.96 15.59 10.56
N TRP A 512 5.88 15.16 11.42
CA TRP A 512 7.03 14.36 10.97
C TRP A 512 6.59 13.05 10.31
N ASP A 513 5.60 12.35 10.91
CA ASP A 513 5.05 11.11 10.38
C ASP A 513 4.35 11.30 9.03
N ASP A 514 3.64 12.42 8.85
CA ASP A 514 3.09 12.79 7.54
C ASP A 514 4.21 13.00 6.48
N GLY A 515 5.32 13.63 6.90
CA GLY A 515 6.51 13.78 6.05
C GLY A 515 7.11 12.44 5.66
N VAL A 516 7.24 11.50 6.59
CA VAL A 516 7.68 10.11 6.32
C VAL A 516 6.72 9.43 5.35
N THR A 517 5.41 9.54 5.59
CA THR A 517 4.37 8.99 4.71
C THR A 517 4.46 9.55 3.29
N MET A 518 4.73 10.86 3.13
CA MET A 518 4.94 11.46 1.81
C MET A 518 6.11 10.81 1.06
N PHE A 519 7.24 10.64 1.74
CA PHE A 519 8.42 9.98 1.15
C PHE A 519 8.15 8.52 0.84
N HIS A 520 7.43 7.80 1.71
CA HIS A 520 6.99 6.42 1.49
C HIS A 520 6.18 6.27 0.20
N GLU A 521 5.05 6.98 0.10
CA GLU A 521 4.18 6.88 -1.08
C GLU A 521 4.87 7.33 -2.37
N PHE A 522 5.75 8.34 -2.25
CA PHE A 522 6.56 8.75 -3.38
C PHE A 522 7.59 7.68 -3.79
N GLY A 523 8.08 6.86 -2.86
CA GLY A 523 8.93 5.71 -3.16
C GLY A 523 8.24 4.67 -4.06
N HIS A 524 6.95 4.38 -3.80
CA HIS A 524 6.13 3.58 -4.71
C HIS A 524 5.97 4.24 -6.09
N ALA A 525 5.71 5.55 -6.13
CA ALA A 525 5.62 6.29 -7.39
C ALA A 525 6.96 6.24 -8.16
N LEU A 526 8.09 6.39 -7.47
CA LEU A 526 9.43 6.26 -8.07
C LEU A 526 9.67 4.85 -8.61
N HIS A 527 9.16 3.81 -7.96
CA HIS A 527 9.25 2.43 -8.47
C HIS A 527 8.50 2.28 -9.81
N GLY A 528 7.29 2.84 -9.93
CA GLY A 528 6.56 2.90 -11.19
C GLY A 528 7.27 3.75 -12.27
N LEU A 529 7.75 4.96 -11.89
CA LEU A 529 8.40 5.91 -12.80
C LEU A 529 9.77 5.45 -13.31
N ASN A 530 10.49 4.62 -12.56
CA ASN A 530 11.77 4.05 -12.98
C ASN A 530 11.63 2.76 -13.79
N SER A 531 10.43 2.16 -13.86
CA SER A 531 10.21 0.90 -14.58
C SER A 531 10.71 0.98 -16.02
N ASN A 532 11.37 -0.10 -16.47
CA ASN A 532 11.94 -0.18 -17.82
C ASN A 532 11.83 -1.60 -18.38
N VAL A 533 10.60 -2.06 -18.52
CA VAL A 533 10.27 -3.42 -18.98
C VAL A 533 9.56 -3.39 -20.34
N THR A 534 9.48 -4.55 -20.98
CA THR A 534 8.74 -4.68 -22.24
C THR A 534 7.25 -4.84 -21.97
N TYR A 535 6.87 -5.65 -20.99
CA TYR A 535 5.48 -6.07 -20.76
C TYR A 535 4.91 -5.43 -19.48
N PRO A 536 3.73 -4.79 -19.56
CA PRO A 536 3.13 -4.07 -18.42
C PRO A 536 2.83 -4.97 -17.21
N THR A 537 2.53 -6.26 -17.41
CA THR A 537 2.36 -7.23 -16.31
C THR A 537 3.62 -7.39 -15.44
N LEU A 538 4.78 -6.99 -15.93
CA LEU A 538 6.05 -7.07 -15.19
C LEU A 538 6.52 -5.69 -14.67
N ALA A 539 5.74 -4.62 -14.88
CA ALA A 539 6.19 -3.24 -14.65
C ALA A 539 6.14 -2.83 -13.15
N GLY A 540 7.07 -1.99 -12.76
CA GLY A 540 7.03 -1.22 -11.53
C GLY A 540 6.68 -2.04 -10.29
N THR A 541 5.57 -1.69 -9.66
CA THR A 541 5.09 -2.31 -8.41
C THR A 541 4.46 -3.70 -8.58
N ALA A 542 4.49 -4.28 -9.80
CA ALA A 542 4.00 -5.63 -10.07
C ALA A 542 4.97 -6.74 -9.58
N VAL A 543 5.42 -6.64 -8.35
CA VAL A 543 6.40 -7.52 -7.69
C VAL A 543 5.77 -8.30 -6.53
N ALA A 544 6.55 -9.16 -5.84
CA ALA A 544 6.09 -9.83 -4.63
C ALA A 544 5.62 -8.83 -3.59
N ARG A 545 4.57 -9.18 -2.82
CA ARG A 545 3.97 -8.26 -1.84
C ARG A 545 4.97 -7.90 -0.74
N ASP A 546 5.70 -8.88 -0.23
CA ASP A 546 6.73 -8.69 0.78
C ASP A 546 8.05 -8.07 0.24
N PHE A 547 8.02 -7.63 -1.03
CA PHE A 547 9.07 -6.83 -1.65
C PHE A 547 8.59 -5.44 -2.06
N VAL A 548 7.29 -5.26 -2.31
CA VAL A 548 6.75 -4.01 -2.86
C VAL A 548 6.95 -2.81 -1.94
N GLU A 549 6.99 -3.04 -0.62
CA GLU A 549 7.24 -2.00 0.37
C GLU A 549 8.72 -1.63 0.52
N PHE A 550 9.63 -2.43 -0.01
CA PHE A 550 11.07 -2.14 0.09
C PHE A 550 11.47 -0.80 -0.56
N PRO A 551 11.11 -0.50 -1.83
CA PRO A 551 11.43 0.80 -2.41
C PRO A 551 10.78 1.99 -1.70
N SER A 552 9.58 1.83 -1.16
CA SER A 552 8.86 2.90 -0.45
C SER A 552 9.48 3.19 0.91
N GLN A 553 9.70 2.16 1.72
CA GLN A 553 10.35 2.30 3.03
C GLN A 553 11.80 2.79 2.88
N LEU A 554 12.54 2.33 1.88
CA LEU A 554 13.88 2.84 1.63
C LEU A 554 13.85 4.35 1.32
N ASN A 555 12.82 4.81 0.60
CA ASN A 555 12.70 6.23 0.26
C ASN A 555 12.46 7.14 1.49
N GLU A 556 11.95 6.61 2.60
CA GLU A 556 11.80 7.34 3.87
C GLU A 556 13.14 7.83 4.44
N HIS A 557 14.22 7.08 4.21
CA HIS A 557 15.57 7.41 4.71
C HIS A 557 16.16 8.70 4.11
N TRP A 558 15.59 9.25 3.04
CA TRP A 558 16.04 10.53 2.47
C TRP A 558 15.46 11.74 3.19
N LEU A 559 14.29 11.66 3.84
CA LEU A 559 13.71 12.77 4.61
C LEU A 559 14.66 13.29 5.70
N PRO A 560 15.23 12.46 6.61
CA PRO A 560 16.07 12.93 7.69
C PRO A 560 17.49 13.30 7.25
N THR A 561 17.81 13.27 5.96
CA THR A 561 19.13 13.65 5.49
C THR A 561 19.36 15.17 5.68
N ARG A 562 20.59 15.56 6.05
CA ARG A 562 20.93 16.96 6.22
C ARG A 562 20.63 17.78 4.96
N GLN A 563 20.86 17.19 3.80
CA GLN A 563 20.66 17.85 2.51
C GLN A 563 19.18 18.23 2.28
N VAL A 564 18.24 17.33 2.63
CA VAL A 564 16.80 17.62 2.53
C VAL A 564 16.41 18.64 3.60
N LEU A 565 16.74 18.39 4.85
CA LEU A 565 16.30 19.25 5.95
C LEU A 565 16.84 20.68 5.85
N SER A 566 18.11 20.86 5.49
CA SER A 566 18.70 22.21 5.40
C SER A 566 18.17 23.04 4.23
N GLN A 567 17.66 22.41 3.16
CA GLN A 567 17.21 23.11 1.95
C GLN A 567 15.70 23.25 1.87
N PHE A 568 14.95 22.33 2.45
CA PHE A 568 13.49 22.23 2.26
C PHE A 568 12.68 22.27 3.55
N ALA A 569 13.25 21.93 4.70
CA ALA A 569 12.61 22.16 5.99
C ALA A 569 12.78 23.62 6.41
N LEU A 570 11.98 24.51 5.80
CA LEU A 570 12.04 25.94 5.97
C LEU A 570 10.90 26.45 6.84
N HIS A 571 11.22 27.24 7.88
CA HIS A 571 10.23 27.82 8.78
C HIS A 571 9.20 28.69 8.04
N TYR A 572 7.91 28.37 8.16
CA TYR A 572 6.85 28.94 7.34
C TYR A 572 6.68 30.46 7.44
N LYS A 573 7.06 31.09 8.57
CA LYS A 573 7.00 32.54 8.75
C LYS A 573 8.28 33.25 8.35
N THR A 574 9.44 32.67 8.65
CA THR A 574 10.73 33.36 8.50
C THR A 574 11.52 32.92 7.27
N GLY A 575 11.19 31.77 6.68
CA GLY A 575 11.96 31.14 5.61
C GLY A 575 13.32 30.56 6.07
N ALA A 576 13.63 30.64 7.36
CA ALA A 576 14.89 30.11 7.90
C ALA A 576 14.90 28.57 7.82
N ALA A 577 16.04 28.00 7.47
CA ALA A 577 16.23 26.55 7.48
C ALA A 577 16.14 25.98 8.91
N MET A 578 15.77 24.74 9.02
CA MET A 578 15.76 24.03 10.31
C MET A 578 17.16 24.07 10.93
N PRO A 579 17.31 24.54 12.18
CA PRO A 579 18.62 24.62 12.82
C PRO A 579 19.32 23.28 12.95
N ASP A 580 20.63 23.22 12.76
CA ASP A 580 21.42 21.99 12.92
C ASP A 580 21.22 21.36 14.32
N ALA A 581 21.00 22.15 15.36
CA ALA A 581 20.70 21.68 16.71
C ALA A 581 19.36 20.89 16.74
N LEU A 582 18.33 21.37 16.05
CA LEU A 582 17.04 20.67 15.97
C LEU A 582 17.17 19.39 15.12
N VAL A 583 17.91 19.42 14.02
CA VAL A 583 18.23 18.23 13.23
C VAL A 583 18.97 17.18 14.08
N ALA A 584 19.90 17.61 14.95
CA ALA A 584 20.59 16.71 15.86
C ALA A 584 19.64 16.07 16.89
N LYS A 585 18.70 16.85 17.45
CA LYS A 585 17.67 16.33 18.36
C LYS A 585 16.79 15.27 17.67
N ILE A 586 16.34 15.52 16.43
CA ILE A 586 15.54 14.57 15.63
C ILE A 586 16.33 13.25 15.43
N LYS A 587 17.60 13.34 15.05
CA LYS A 587 18.45 12.16 14.86
C LYS A 587 18.66 11.37 16.16
N ASN A 588 18.86 12.05 17.28
CA ASN A 588 19.04 11.42 18.58
C ASN A 588 17.74 10.72 19.04
N ALA A 589 16.58 11.24 18.65
CA ALA A 589 15.28 10.65 18.97
C ALA A 589 14.86 9.53 17.99
N LYS A 590 15.69 9.16 16.99
CA LYS A 590 15.33 8.17 15.94
C LYS A 590 14.82 6.84 16.52
N THR A 591 15.42 6.39 17.63
CA THR A 591 15.02 5.11 18.26
C THR A 591 14.03 5.29 19.41
N PHE A 592 13.53 6.52 19.62
CA PHE A 592 12.49 6.79 20.61
C PHE A 592 11.19 6.11 20.20
N ASN A 593 10.53 5.48 21.16
CA ASN A 593 9.21 4.85 20.99
C ASN A 593 9.17 3.71 19.94
N GLN A 594 10.32 3.12 19.61
CA GLN A 594 10.41 2.04 18.66
C GLN A 594 9.79 0.73 19.18
N GLY A 595 9.72 0.55 20.50
CA GLY A 595 8.95 -0.53 21.13
C GLY A 595 7.48 -0.43 20.76
N PHE A 596 6.88 0.75 21.00
CA PHE A 596 5.48 1.02 20.67
C PHE A 596 5.16 0.80 19.19
N SER A 597 5.89 1.48 18.31
CA SER A 597 5.61 1.43 16.86
C SER A 597 5.71 0.00 16.32
N THR A 598 6.69 -0.78 16.83
CA THR A 598 6.89 -2.16 16.41
C THR A 598 5.79 -3.09 16.96
N VAL A 599 5.42 -2.95 18.23
CA VAL A 599 4.40 -3.80 18.88
C VAL A 599 3.01 -3.49 18.33
N GLU A 600 2.63 -2.20 18.17
CA GLU A 600 1.35 -1.80 17.61
C GLU A 600 1.14 -2.42 16.21
N TYR A 601 2.18 -2.39 15.38
CA TYR A 601 2.14 -2.95 14.03
C TYR A 601 2.18 -4.49 14.03
N LEU A 602 3.16 -5.10 14.70
CA LEU A 602 3.34 -6.57 14.69
C LEU A 602 2.15 -7.30 15.32
N ALA A 603 1.48 -6.70 16.31
CA ALA A 603 0.25 -7.28 16.85
C ALA A 603 -0.79 -7.50 15.76
N SER A 604 -1.00 -6.50 14.88
CA SER A 604 -1.91 -6.63 13.73
C SER A 604 -1.43 -7.71 12.74
N ALA A 605 -0.12 -7.76 12.44
CA ALA A 605 0.43 -8.73 11.50
C ALA A 605 0.37 -10.19 12.03
N ILE A 606 0.59 -10.38 13.32
CA ILE A 606 0.48 -11.70 13.95
C ILE A 606 -0.98 -12.16 14.02
N VAL A 607 -1.91 -11.26 14.36
CA VAL A 607 -3.35 -11.57 14.36
C VAL A 607 -3.82 -11.90 12.95
N ASP A 608 -3.41 -11.15 11.93
CA ASP A 608 -3.69 -11.46 10.52
C ASP A 608 -3.22 -12.87 10.16
N MET A 609 -1.95 -13.17 10.39
CA MET A 609 -1.37 -14.47 10.04
C MET A 609 -2.07 -15.62 10.79
N LYS A 610 -2.31 -15.48 12.09
CA LYS A 610 -2.99 -16.52 12.90
C LYS A 610 -4.43 -16.72 12.50
N ALA A 611 -5.19 -15.65 12.17
CA ALA A 611 -6.56 -15.76 11.69
C ALA A 611 -6.64 -16.54 10.36
N HIS A 612 -5.68 -16.35 9.48
CA HIS A 612 -5.63 -17.04 8.18
C HIS A 612 -4.94 -18.42 8.24
N LEU A 613 -4.30 -18.76 9.34
CA LEU A 613 -3.83 -20.12 9.66
C LEU A 613 -4.90 -20.97 10.34
N ALA A 614 -5.98 -20.37 10.86
CA ALA A 614 -7.04 -21.09 11.60
C ALA A 614 -7.75 -22.18 10.77
N GLY A 615 -7.68 -22.12 9.43
CA GLY A 615 -8.28 -23.10 8.53
C GLY A 615 -9.80 -23.18 8.73
N ASP A 616 -10.32 -24.37 8.96
CA ASP A 616 -11.76 -24.62 9.14
C ASP A 616 -12.26 -24.26 10.56
N THR A 617 -11.39 -23.86 11.47
CA THR A 617 -11.79 -23.43 12.81
C THR A 617 -12.53 -22.09 12.69
N PRO A 618 -13.79 -22.01 13.17
CA PRO A 618 -14.53 -20.75 13.13
C PRO A 618 -13.84 -19.66 13.93
N VAL A 619 -13.70 -18.49 13.34
CA VAL A 619 -13.11 -17.31 13.98
C VAL A 619 -14.22 -16.31 14.30
N ASP A 620 -14.45 -16.08 15.59
CA ASP A 620 -15.21 -14.95 16.10
C ASP A 620 -14.22 -13.84 16.44
N PRO A 621 -14.22 -12.70 15.73
CA PRO A 621 -13.25 -11.62 15.96
C PRO A 621 -13.21 -11.11 17.40
N LYS A 622 -14.39 -11.03 18.06
CA LYS A 622 -14.52 -10.54 19.45
C LYS A 622 -13.85 -11.47 20.49
N LEU A 623 -13.69 -12.73 20.17
CA LEU A 623 -13.01 -13.72 21.03
C LEU A 623 -11.57 -13.96 20.57
N PHE A 624 -11.36 -14.05 19.27
CA PHE A 624 -10.08 -14.42 18.66
C PHE A 624 -8.99 -13.36 18.87
N GLU A 625 -9.32 -12.08 18.62
CA GLU A 625 -8.38 -10.97 18.76
C GLU A 625 -7.81 -10.88 20.19
N PRO A 626 -8.65 -10.75 21.26
CA PRO A 626 -8.12 -10.67 22.61
C PRO A 626 -7.38 -11.94 23.06
N ALA A 627 -7.84 -13.12 22.65
CA ALA A 627 -7.17 -14.37 22.99
C ALA A 627 -5.77 -14.46 22.37
N THR A 628 -5.65 -14.07 21.10
CA THR A 628 -4.37 -14.03 20.37
C THR A 628 -3.41 -13.01 20.97
N LEU A 629 -3.89 -11.80 21.28
CA LEU A 629 -3.07 -10.74 21.88
C LEU A 629 -2.57 -11.16 23.27
N LYS A 630 -3.41 -11.81 24.06
CA LYS A 630 -3.01 -12.38 25.36
C LYS A 630 -1.97 -13.48 25.22
N GLU A 631 -2.15 -14.39 24.25
CA GLU A 631 -1.22 -15.49 23.98
C GLU A 631 0.19 -15.00 23.67
N ILE A 632 0.30 -13.93 22.84
CA ILE A 632 1.60 -13.36 22.48
C ILE A 632 2.16 -12.40 23.53
N GLY A 633 1.47 -12.19 24.65
CA GLY A 633 1.90 -11.30 25.73
C GLY A 633 1.87 -9.82 25.35
N MET A 634 0.85 -9.39 24.62
CA MET A 634 0.62 -7.98 24.27
C MET A 634 0.58 -7.11 25.53
N PRO A 635 1.33 -5.99 25.60
CA PRO A 635 1.24 -5.04 26.70
C PRO A 635 -0.15 -4.40 26.79
N ASP A 636 -0.68 -4.27 28.01
CA ASP A 636 -2.02 -3.68 28.27
C ASP A 636 -2.13 -2.19 27.89
N GLU A 637 -1.00 -1.50 27.81
CA GLU A 637 -0.89 -0.07 27.53
C GLU A 637 -0.97 0.27 26.02
N ILE A 638 -1.03 -0.77 25.17
CA ILE A 638 -1.06 -0.61 23.69
C ILE A 638 -2.19 -1.46 23.14
N ILE A 639 -2.90 -1.00 22.11
CA ILE A 639 -3.72 -1.83 21.25
C ILE A 639 -3.01 -2.08 19.92
N MET A 640 -3.43 -3.11 19.20
CA MET A 640 -2.94 -3.33 17.85
C MET A 640 -3.35 -2.17 16.93
N ARG A 641 -2.49 -1.86 15.95
CA ARG A 641 -2.67 -0.71 15.04
C ARG A 641 -4.01 -0.75 14.29
N HIS A 642 -4.40 -1.90 13.83
CA HIS A 642 -5.68 -2.18 13.19
C HIS A 642 -6.33 -3.34 13.92
N ARG A 643 -7.40 -3.09 14.64
CA ARG A 643 -8.25 -4.16 15.18
C ARG A 643 -8.99 -4.86 14.03
N MET A 644 -9.32 -6.13 14.17
CA MET A 644 -9.98 -6.87 13.09
C MET A 644 -11.19 -6.14 12.48
N PRO A 645 -12.10 -5.50 13.25
CA PRO A 645 -13.30 -4.84 12.69
C PRO A 645 -13.04 -3.65 11.75
N HIS A 646 -11.86 -3.04 11.82
CA HIS A 646 -11.45 -1.94 10.93
C HIS A 646 -10.10 -2.19 10.24
N PHE A 647 -9.78 -3.45 10.01
CA PHE A 647 -8.53 -3.82 9.34
C PHE A 647 -8.73 -3.88 7.82
N GLY A 648 -8.97 -2.75 7.19
CA GLY A 648 -9.22 -2.63 5.75
C GLY A 648 -8.16 -3.30 4.87
N HIS A 649 -6.86 -3.27 5.27
CA HIS A 649 -5.77 -3.93 4.53
C HIS A 649 -6.06 -5.41 4.26
N ILE A 650 -6.65 -6.13 5.20
CA ILE A 650 -6.85 -7.58 5.09
C ILE A 650 -8.30 -7.99 4.82
N PHE A 651 -9.29 -7.13 5.06
CA PHE A 651 -10.70 -7.48 4.90
C PHE A 651 -11.43 -6.71 3.79
N SER A 652 -10.81 -5.65 3.23
CA SER A 652 -11.34 -4.98 2.03
C SER A 652 -10.89 -5.63 0.71
N GLY A 653 -10.20 -6.76 0.77
CA GLY A 653 -9.69 -7.52 -0.37
C GLY A 653 -8.63 -8.52 0.03
N ASP A 654 -8.12 -9.30 -0.93
CA ASP A 654 -7.07 -10.29 -0.66
C ASP A 654 -5.65 -9.70 -0.63
N GLY A 655 -5.50 -8.41 -0.95
CA GLY A 655 -4.21 -7.78 -1.22
C GLY A 655 -3.15 -7.92 -0.12
N TYR A 656 -3.55 -7.85 1.15
CA TYR A 656 -2.69 -8.00 2.33
C TYR A 656 -3.17 -9.08 3.30
N SER A 657 -4.19 -9.86 2.95
CA SER A 657 -4.67 -10.95 3.80
C SER A 657 -3.59 -12.01 3.98
N ALA A 658 -3.32 -12.43 5.21
CA ALA A 658 -2.15 -13.24 5.59
C ALA A 658 -0.83 -12.66 5.07
N GLY A 659 -0.80 -11.36 4.81
CA GLY A 659 0.27 -10.64 4.12
C GLY A 659 0.67 -9.34 4.82
N TYR A 660 0.08 -8.99 5.97
CA TYR A 660 0.46 -7.76 6.66
C TYR A 660 1.88 -7.82 7.27
N TYR A 661 2.48 -9.01 7.36
CA TYR A 661 3.90 -9.18 7.68
C TYR A 661 4.84 -8.56 6.63
N ASP A 662 4.32 -8.25 5.44
CA ASP A 662 5.09 -7.73 4.30
C ASP A 662 5.91 -6.49 4.66
N TYR A 663 5.36 -5.62 5.53
CA TYR A 663 6.05 -4.40 5.98
C TYR A 663 7.32 -4.70 6.77
N ILE A 664 7.31 -5.64 7.72
CA ILE A 664 8.53 -5.99 8.49
C ILE A 664 9.51 -6.80 7.65
N TRP A 665 8.99 -7.59 6.69
CA TRP A 665 9.83 -8.30 5.73
C TRP A 665 10.58 -7.31 4.84
N ALA A 666 9.87 -6.37 4.23
CA ALA A 666 10.45 -5.32 3.42
C ALA A 666 11.33 -4.37 4.23
N ASP A 667 11.00 -4.09 5.50
CA ASP A 667 11.82 -3.26 6.40
C ASP A 667 13.17 -3.92 6.71
N THR A 668 13.20 -5.26 6.74
CA THR A 668 14.47 -6.00 6.85
C THR A 668 15.35 -5.80 5.61
N LEU A 669 14.76 -5.78 4.41
CA LEU A 669 15.46 -5.44 3.17
C LEU A 669 15.92 -3.97 3.17
N THR A 670 15.04 -3.09 3.64
CA THR A 670 15.25 -1.64 3.69
C THR A 670 16.43 -1.28 4.60
N ALA A 671 16.45 -1.80 5.83
CA ALA A 671 17.52 -1.51 6.77
C ALA A 671 18.88 -1.97 6.23
N ASP A 672 18.96 -3.16 5.64
CA ASP A 672 20.18 -3.68 5.03
C ASP A 672 20.60 -2.89 3.77
N ALA A 673 19.65 -2.40 2.99
CA ALA A 673 19.90 -1.55 1.84
C ALA A 673 20.33 -0.14 2.27
N ALA A 674 19.75 0.43 3.32
CA ALA A 674 20.16 1.72 3.88
C ALA A 674 21.61 1.68 4.39
N GLU A 675 22.04 0.57 5.00
CA GLU A 675 23.45 0.35 5.37
C GLU A 675 24.38 0.40 4.15
N ALA A 676 23.97 -0.10 2.97
CA ALA A 676 24.78 -0.01 1.77
C ALA A 676 25.05 1.45 1.34
N PHE A 677 24.08 2.34 1.54
CA PHE A 677 24.28 3.77 1.32
C PHE A 677 25.13 4.40 2.42
N ALA A 678 24.88 4.06 3.69
CA ALA A 678 25.68 4.60 4.80
C ALA A 678 27.15 4.19 4.75
N GLU A 679 27.46 3.00 4.24
CA GLU A 679 28.81 2.47 4.00
C GLU A 679 29.51 3.12 2.79
N ALA A 680 28.75 3.70 1.85
CA ALA A 680 29.30 4.27 0.63
C ALA A 680 29.97 5.65 0.87
N PRO A 681 31.04 6.01 0.13
CA PRO A 681 31.73 7.28 0.32
C PRO A 681 30.85 8.53 0.15
N GLY A 682 29.86 8.48 -0.74
CA GLY A 682 28.89 9.55 -0.99
C GLY A 682 27.65 9.51 -0.07
N GLY A 683 27.58 8.56 0.87
CA GLY A 683 26.42 8.37 1.74
C GLY A 683 25.13 8.13 0.96
N PHE A 684 24.01 8.66 1.46
CA PHE A 684 22.69 8.51 0.83
C PHE A 684 22.57 9.09 -0.59
N TYR A 685 23.56 9.84 -1.06
CA TYR A 685 23.61 10.41 -2.42
C TYR A 685 24.78 9.86 -3.26
N ASP A 686 25.36 8.72 -2.85
CA ASP A 686 26.39 8.01 -3.61
C ASP A 686 25.88 7.54 -4.97
N LYS A 687 26.43 8.08 -6.04
CA LYS A 687 25.95 7.83 -7.40
C LYS A 687 26.11 6.36 -7.85
N PRO A 688 27.25 5.68 -7.57
CA PRO A 688 27.37 4.25 -7.88
C PRO A 688 26.34 3.38 -7.17
N THR A 689 26.08 3.66 -5.90
CA THR A 689 25.07 2.91 -5.12
C THR A 689 23.65 3.20 -5.60
N ALA A 690 23.31 4.46 -5.89
CA ALA A 690 22.02 4.85 -6.48
C ALA A 690 21.82 4.19 -7.86
N LYS A 691 22.86 4.14 -8.70
CA LYS A 691 22.80 3.44 -9.99
C LYS A 691 22.56 1.93 -9.81
N ARG A 692 23.23 1.31 -8.86
CA ARG A 692 23.06 -0.12 -8.54
C ARG A 692 21.63 -0.40 -8.06
N LEU A 693 21.05 0.47 -7.20
CA LEU A 693 19.65 0.41 -6.78
C LEU A 693 18.71 0.54 -7.97
N HIS A 694 18.95 1.52 -8.84
CA HIS A 694 18.15 1.71 -10.05
C HIS A 694 18.18 0.46 -10.94
N ASP A 695 19.37 -0.05 -11.27
CA ASP A 695 19.53 -1.12 -12.24
C ASP A 695 19.11 -2.50 -11.72
N SER A 696 19.12 -2.72 -10.39
CA SER A 696 18.82 -4.03 -9.80
C SER A 696 17.41 -4.11 -9.20
N ILE A 697 16.82 -2.98 -8.79
CA ILE A 697 15.55 -2.92 -8.06
C ILE A 697 14.52 -2.07 -8.80
N MET A 698 14.80 -0.77 -8.96
CA MET A 698 13.79 0.21 -9.37
C MET A 698 13.32 0.04 -10.82
N SER A 699 14.20 -0.44 -11.72
CA SER A 699 13.90 -0.50 -13.16
C SER A 699 13.45 -1.86 -13.66
N VAL A 700 13.70 -2.91 -12.86
CA VAL A 700 13.54 -4.30 -13.35
C VAL A 700 12.12 -4.85 -13.16
N GLY A 701 11.31 -4.25 -12.30
CA GLY A 701 10.02 -4.77 -11.94
C GLY A 701 10.07 -6.27 -11.60
N ASN A 702 9.15 -7.06 -12.16
CA ASN A 702 9.08 -8.51 -11.96
C ASN A 702 9.77 -9.33 -13.06
N THR A 703 10.74 -8.75 -13.76
CA THR A 703 11.49 -9.50 -14.79
C THR A 703 12.46 -10.53 -14.21
N ILE A 704 12.80 -10.38 -12.93
CA ILE A 704 13.62 -11.32 -12.13
C ILE A 704 12.99 -11.55 -10.77
N GLU A 705 13.42 -12.62 -10.08
CA GLU A 705 12.96 -12.89 -8.72
C GLU A 705 13.43 -11.82 -7.72
N ALA A 706 12.58 -11.42 -6.79
CA ALA A 706 12.86 -10.36 -5.83
C ALA A 706 14.13 -10.62 -4.99
N ALA A 707 14.34 -11.85 -4.53
CA ALA A 707 15.55 -12.24 -3.81
C ALA A 707 16.81 -12.08 -4.65
N GLU A 708 16.74 -12.39 -5.94
CA GLU A 708 17.84 -12.18 -6.89
C GLU A 708 18.08 -10.70 -7.14
N ALA A 709 17.03 -9.89 -7.27
CA ALA A 709 17.14 -8.45 -7.40
C ALA A 709 17.89 -7.84 -6.20
N PHE A 710 17.55 -8.26 -4.97
CA PHE A 710 18.24 -7.82 -3.77
C PHE A 710 19.69 -8.27 -3.72
N ARG A 711 20.00 -9.54 -4.06
CA ARG A 711 21.40 -10.01 -4.15
C ARG A 711 22.24 -9.23 -5.16
N ARG A 712 21.67 -8.84 -6.31
CA ARG A 712 22.35 -7.98 -7.30
C ARG A 712 22.67 -6.59 -6.74
N PHE A 713 21.78 -6.07 -5.92
CA PHE A 713 22.01 -4.77 -5.26
C PHE A 713 23.02 -4.87 -4.11
N ARG A 714 22.79 -5.79 -3.15
CA ARG A 714 23.56 -5.87 -1.89
C ARG A 714 24.79 -6.76 -1.95
N GLY A 715 24.88 -7.66 -2.95
CA GLY A 715 25.96 -8.66 -3.09
C GLY A 715 25.80 -9.90 -2.23
N ARG A 716 24.73 -10.01 -1.45
CA ARG A 716 24.42 -11.11 -0.53
C ARG A 716 22.93 -11.18 -0.22
N ASP A 717 22.52 -12.23 0.46
CA ASP A 717 21.16 -12.32 1.04
C ASP A 717 20.98 -11.29 2.18
N VAL A 718 19.71 -10.94 2.44
CA VAL A 718 19.32 -10.00 3.49
C VAL A 718 19.70 -10.51 4.89
N GLN A 719 20.01 -9.58 5.79
CA GLN A 719 20.37 -9.88 7.19
C GLN A 719 19.49 -9.08 8.16
N ILE A 720 18.81 -9.77 9.08
CA ILE A 720 17.93 -9.17 10.10
C ILE A 720 18.70 -8.25 11.07
N ASP A 721 19.99 -8.44 11.24
CA ASP A 721 20.82 -7.65 12.15
C ASP A 721 20.79 -6.14 11.81
N ALA A 722 20.64 -5.79 10.53
CA ALA A 722 20.49 -4.40 10.08
C ALA A 722 19.20 -3.78 10.64
N LEU A 723 18.07 -4.48 10.53
CA LEU A 723 16.80 -4.04 11.09
C LEU A 723 16.87 -3.82 12.59
N MET A 724 17.49 -4.77 13.31
CA MET A 724 17.62 -4.67 14.77
C MET A 724 18.45 -3.45 15.18
N ARG A 725 19.56 -3.16 14.45
CA ARG A 725 20.36 -1.94 14.68
C ARG A 725 19.57 -0.68 14.39
N ASP A 726 18.84 -0.65 13.28
CA ASP A 726 18.05 0.52 12.87
C ASP A 726 16.99 0.89 13.90
N ARG A 727 16.35 -0.12 14.49
CA ARG A 727 15.34 0.05 15.55
C ARG A 727 15.93 0.20 16.97
N GLY A 728 17.24 0.11 17.12
CA GLY A 728 17.91 0.15 18.43
C GLY A 728 17.56 -1.05 19.33
N PHE A 729 17.26 -2.19 18.73
CA PHE A 729 17.02 -3.45 19.44
C PHE A 729 18.32 -4.27 19.54
N PRO A 730 18.47 -5.12 20.57
CA PRO A 730 19.60 -6.05 20.64
C PRO A 730 19.57 -7.01 19.45
N ALA A 731 20.76 -7.31 18.91
CA ALA A 731 20.87 -8.32 17.85
C ALA A 731 20.32 -9.66 18.33
N PRO A 732 19.64 -10.44 17.47
CA PRO A 732 19.16 -11.76 17.82
C PRO A 732 20.31 -12.63 18.34
N LYS A 733 20.08 -13.38 19.42
CA LYS A 733 21.07 -14.38 19.89
C LYS A 733 21.32 -15.38 18.75
N LYS A 734 22.58 -15.56 18.36
CA LYS A 734 22.95 -16.62 17.42
C LYS A 734 22.63 -17.95 18.10
N THR A 735 21.59 -18.63 17.65
CA THR A 735 21.21 -19.97 18.07
C THR A 735 22.11 -21.02 17.44
#